data_b3505325faebf92d0d937e9200909495
#
_entry.id   b3505325faebf92d0d937e9200909495
#
_cell.length_a   1.000
_cell.length_b   1.000
_cell.length_c   1.000
_cell.angle_alpha   90.00
_cell.angle_beta   90.00
_cell.angle_gamma   90.00
#
_symmetry.space_group_name_H-M   'P 1'
#
loop_
_entity.id
_entity.type
_entity.pdbx_description
1 polymer ?
#
loop_
_entity_poly.entity_id
_entity_poly.type
_entity_poly.pdbx_seq_one_letter_code
_entity_poly.pdbx_strand_id
1 'polypeptide(L)'
;MKNKKTISRRSFITNTALAGIGSIGSVNLITSCSQVTSGVTEKDEAEIHVYNSSYSGKYLDRTAFPIGGIGAGMFCLEGTGAVSHMSVHNHPEVYNEPCMFAAISVRGLKNGTKVIEGKVPDWKKFGQPDSANGSGGTSYGLPRFKNVKFTARFPFAEIEMRDDDIPVEIHLTGWSPFIPTDADNSSLPVGAFEYSFRNTGKSKIEAMFSYNSRNFMSKPDGVNIIKAVSNGFILSEDGVKDKPETRGDFAIFTNVPETVIDHCWFRGGWWDPMTITWETIMKGESHHREPVEKGAPGGSLFVPLTLDAGETKVIKLMMAWYVPDSDLKYGKDPDKKDTETCPDVNCSCKDPFYKPWYTSKFRSIDETVNYWKTNYNDLRSKSGLFRDSFYKATLPQEVMESIAANLAILKSPTVLRQPDGKLWSWEGCGDNSGCCAGSCTHVWNYAQAIPHLFPRLERTLRETEFLRSQDTAGHQTFRSALPIRPIASTFYAASDGQLGGIMKMYRDWRISGDSQWMKKMYPKIVESMNYCIETWDPETTGTLEEPHHNTYDIEFWGPDGMCTSFYLGALKAVAEMGKFLGEDVSKYLSLYEKGRKVLESELYDGEYFIQKIKWQGLKAPDPVAASSGVWNVDYSEEARELLQKEGPKYQYGKGCLSDGVLGVWMAEMCGLKDI
;
A
#
# COMPACT_ATOMS: atom_id res chain seq x y z
N MET A 1 20.88 -50.11 -22.24
CA MET A 1 20.12 -49.47 -21.13
C MET A 1 20.69 -48.08 -20.88
N LYS A 2 20.04 -47.04 -21.34
CA LYS A 2 20.47 -45.63 -21.14
C LYS A 2 19.70 -45.06 -19.93
N ASN A 3 20.42 -44.71 -18.90
CA ASN A 3 19.86 -44.02 -17.70
C ASN A 3 19.29 -42.66 -18.12
N LYS A 4 17.98 -42.49 -18.02
CA LYS A 4 17.31 -41.20 -18.08
C LYS A 4 17.52 -40.49 -16.71
N LYS A 5 18.36 -39.45 -16.66
CA LYS A 5 18.44 -38.55 -15.54
C LYS A 5 17.14 -37.71 -15.50
N THR A 6 16.32 -37.90 -14.51
CA THR A 6 15.17 -37.04 -14.20
C THR A 6 15.68 -35.71 -13.66
N ILE A 7 15.37 -34.61 -14.36
CA ILE A 7 15.69 -33.25 -13.93
C ILE A 7 14.64 -32.85 -12.89
N SER A 8 15.07 -32.43 -11.69
CA SER A 8 14.15 -31.99 -10.66
C SER A 8 13.50 -30.64 -11.03
N ARG A 9 12.29 -30.41 -10.56
CA ARG A 9 11.55 -29.12 -10.77
C ARG A 9 12.38 -27.89 -10.37
N ARG A 10 13.22 -27.99 -9.35
CA ARG A 10 14.13 -26.93 -8.90
C ARG A 10 15.21 -26.60 -9.95
N SER A 11 15.82 -27.60 -10.59
CA SER A 11 16.80 -27.39 -11.67
C SER A 11 16.17 -26.77 -12.92
N PHE A 12 14.90 -27.06 -13.19
CA PHE A 12 14.18 -26.46 -14.33
C PHE A 12 13.94 -24.96 -14.11
N ILE A 13 13.46 -24.57 -12.93
CA ILE A 13 13.19 -23.15 -12.60
C ILE A 13 14.48 -22.32 -12.60
N THR A 14 15.57 -22.84 -12.03
CA THR A 14 16.87 -22.13 -12.01
C THR A 14 17.45 -21.93 -13.41
N ASN A 15 17.32 -22.92 -14.29
CA ASN A 15 17.83 -22.82 -15.65
C ASN A 15 16.97 -21.94 -16.56
N THR A 16 15.66 -21.82 -16.30
CA THR A 16 14.76 -20.95 -17.08
C THR A 16 14.96 -19.47 -16.70
N ALA A 17 15.26 -19.17 -15.44
CA ALA A 17 15.58 -17.81 -14.99
C ALA A 17 16.92 -17.29 -15.56
N LEU A 18 17.88 -18.18 -15.81
CA LEU A 18 19.18 -17.84 -16.45
C LEU A 18 19.11 -17.67 -17.98
N ALA A 19 18.11 -18.26 -18.64
CA ALA A 19 17.94 -18.16 -20.09
C ALA A 19 17.22 -16.87 -20.54
N GLY A 20 16.58 -16.13 -19.63
CA GLY A 20 15.82 -14.90 -19.93
C GLY A 20 16.65 -13.61 -19.99
N ILE A 21 17.97 -13.64 -19.71
CA ILE A 21 18.82 -12.42 -19.65
C ILE A 21 19.79 -12.30 -20.82
N GLY A 22 19.72 -13.16 -21.81
CA GLY A 22 20.73 -13.27 -22.86
C GLY A 22 20.28 -12.89 -24.28
N SER A 23 19.82 -11.65 -24.52
CA SER A 23 19.80 -11.12 -25.88
C SER A 23 19.67 -9.60 -25.93
N ILE A 24 20.77 -8.87 -25.78
CA ILE A 24 21.06 -7.60 -26.45
C ILE A 24 22.59 -7.35 -26.31
N GLY A 25 23.29 -7.23 -27.44
CA GLY A 25 24.60 -6.57 -27.54
C GLY A 25 25.82 -7.45 -27.69
N SER A 26 26.15 -7.81 -28.94
CA SER A 26 27.47 -8.31 -29.35
C SER A 26 28.53 -7.21 -29.25
N VAL A 27 29.53 -7.38 -28.38
CA VAL A 27 30.84 -6.72 -28.48
C VAL A 27 31.93 -7.75 -28.23
N ASN A 28 32.88 -7.79 -29.12
CA ASN A 28 34.05 -8.66 -29.12
C ASN A 28 34.89 -8.54 -27.86
N LEU A 29 35.24 -9.66 -27.24
CA LEU A 29 36.24 -9.74 -26.20
C LEU A 29 37.37 -10.69 -26.58
N ILE A 30 38.55 -10.10 -26.61
CA ILE A 30 39.86 -10.74 -26.82
C ILE A 30 40.19 -11.61 -25.61
N THR A 31 40.56 -12.84 -25.88
CA THR A 31 41.02 -13.85 -24.93
C THR A 31 42.38 -13.49 -24.33
N SER A 32 42.49 -13.45 -23.01
CA SER A 32 43.76 -13.69 -22.34
C SER A 32 43.56 -14.65 -21.18
N CYS A 33 44.16 -15.84 -21.29
CA CYS A 33 44.25 -16.82 -20.24
C CYS A 33 45.23 -16.36 -19.16
N SER A 34 44.79 -16.28 -17.92
CA SER A 34 45.65 -16.40 -16.76
C SER A 34 45.00 -17.36 -15.75
N GLN A 35 45.75 -18.40 -15.39
CA GLN A 35 45.37 -19.36 -14.37
C GLN A 35 45.14 -18.66 -13.02
N VAL A 36 43.94 -18.82 -12.48
CA VAL A 36 43.66 -18.48 -11.08
C VAL A 36 43.44 -19.78 -10.33
N THR A 37 44.27 -20.01 -9.36
CA THR A 37 44.20 -21.09 -8.37
C THR A 37 42.85 -21.08 -7.66
N SER A 38 42.23 -22.24 -7.61
CA SER A 38 40.98 -22.50 -6.93
C SER A 38 41.06 -22.23 -5.43
N GLY A 39 40.58 -21.07 -5.01
CA GLY A 39 40.15 -20.87 -3.64
C GLY A 39 38.80 -21.58 -3.46
N VAL A 40 38.72 -22.48 -2.51
CA VAL A 40 37.46 -23.09 -2.06
C VAL A 40 36.57 -21.98 -1.55
N THR A 41 35.55 -21.59 -2.33
CA THR A 41 34.47 -20.74 -1.84
C THR A 41 33.65 -21.59 -0.87
N GLU A 42 33.56 -21.13 0.40
CA GLU A 42 32.54 -21.59 1.32
C GLU A 42 31.20 -21.62 0.60
N LYS A 43 30.58 -22.79 0.56
CA LYS A 43 29.20 -22.92 0.14
C LYS A 43 28.39 -22.10 1.15
N ASP A 44 27.78 -21.00 0.71
CA ASP A 44 26.66 -20.40 1.42
C ASP A 44 25.61 -21.53 1.60
N GLU A 45 25.60 -22.16 2.76
CA GLU A 45 24.48 -22.97 3.18
C GLU A 45 23.31 -21.99 3.23
N ALA A 46 22.28 -22.21 2.41
CA ALA A 46 21.10 -21.37 2.39
C ALA A 46 20.53 -21.40 3.82
N GLU A 47 20.68 -20.28 4.54
CA GLU A 47 20.07 -20.13 5.86
C GLU A 47 18.58 -20.45 5.73
N ILE A 48 18.12 -21.41 6.51
CA ILE A 48 16.70 -21.79 6.54
C ILE A 48 15.94 -20.57 7.09
N HIS A 49 15.09 -19.97 6.24
CA HIS A 49 14.23 -18.86 6.68
C HIS A 49 13.30 -19.33 7.81
N VAL A 50 13.37 -18.66 8.95
CA VAL A 50 12.48 -18.88 10.08
C VAL A 50 11.39 -17.82 10.04
N TYR A 51 10.17 -18.22 9.69
CA TYR A 51 9.02 -17.33 9.55
C TYR A 51 8.69 -16.61 10.87
N ASN A 52 8.27 -15.36 10.77
CA ASN A 52 7.99 -14.49 11.92
C ASN A 52 9.17 -14.30 12.88
N SER A 53 10.41 -14.53 12.42
CA SER A 53 11.62 -14.26 13.19
C SER A 53 12.09 -12.81 13.07
N SER A 54 13.17 -12.47 13.78
CA SER A 54 13.81 -11.17 13.67
C SER A 54 14.80 -11.12 12.50
N TYR A 55 14.94 -9.96 11.89
CA TYR A 55 15.93 -9.65 10.86
C TYR A 55 17.16 -8.96 11.47
N SER A 56 18.36 -9.24 10.94
CA SER A 56 19.62 -8.61 11.35
C SER A 56 20.60 -8.52 10.19
N GLY A 57 21.68 -7.75 10.35
CA GLY A 57 22.74 -7.61 9.36
C GLY A 57 22.21 -7.09 8.02
N LYS A 58 22.55 -7.75 6.91
CA LYS A 58 22.15 -7.36 5.55
C LYS A 58 20.64 -7.37 5.32
N TYR A 59 19.88 -8.12 6.10
CA TYR A 59 18.42 -8.20 5.97
C TYR A 59 17.68 -6.97 6.50
N LEU A 60 18.37 -6.05 7.19
CA LEU A 60 17.82 -4.76 7.61
C LEU A 60 17.78 -3.74 6.47
N ASP A 61 18.61 -3.92 5.44
CA ASP A 61 18.91 -2.90 4.42
C ASP A 61 17.71 -2.54 3.53
N ARG A 62 16.72 -3.43 3.40
CA ARG A 62 15.53 -3.26 2.55
C ARG A 62 14.22 -3.43 3.33
N THR A 63 14.29 -3.47 4.65
CA THR A 63 13.10 -3.58 5.50
C THR A 63 12.55 -2.20 5.79
N ALA A 64 11.26 -1.98 5.51
CA ALA A 64 10.54 -0.76 5.80
C ALA A 64 9.12 -1.09 6.25
N PHE A 65 8.72 -0.61 7.42
CA PHE A 65 7.43 -0.91 8.06
C PHE A 65 6.55 0.34 8.10
N PRO A 66 5.34 0.33 7.49
CA PRO A 66 4.48 1.51 7.39
C PRO A 66 3.82 1.87 8.72
N ILE A 67 3.92 3.14 9.09
CA ILE A 67 3.29 3.76 10.25
C ILE A 67 2.41 4.90 9.78
N GLY A 68 1.11 4.76 9.96
CA GLY A 68 0.09 5.70 9.51
C GLY A 68 -1.29 5.07 9.56
N GLY A 69 -2.30 5.79 9.11
CA GLY A 69 -3.68 5.32 9.07
C GLY A 69 -4.14 4.94 7.66
N ILE A 70 -5.21 4.15 7.57
CA ILE A 70 -5.85 3.79 6.29
C ILE A 70 -6.31 5.07 5.59
N GLY A 71 -5.69 5.39 4.46
CA GLY A 71 -6.02 6.59 3.68
C GLY A 71 -5.62 7.93 4.34
N ALA A 72 -4.70 7.91 5.30
CA ALA A 72 -4.26 9.11 6.01
C ALA A 72 -2.82 9.54 5.67
N GLY A 73 -2.14 8.84 4.78
CA GLY A 73 -0.71 8.94 4.58
C GLY A 73 0.08 8.16 5.64
N MET A 74 1.40 8.05 5.45
CA MET A 74 2.28 7.29 6.32
C MET A 74 3.74 7.71 6.19
N PHE A 75 4.57 7.19 7.08
CA PHE A 75 6.01 7.06 6.93
C PHE A 75 6.46 5.64 7.29
N CYS A 76 7.66 5.24 6.91
CA CYS A 76 8.19 3.93 7.28
C CYS A 76 9.22 4.03 8.40
N LEU A 77 9.14 3.07 9.33
CA LEU A 77 10.25 2.70 10.21
C LEU A 77 11.07 1.62 9.52
N GLU A 78 12.32 1.91 9.21
CA GLU A 78 13.22 0.96 8.56
C GLU A 78 13.76 -0.10 9.54
N GLY A 79 14.23 -1.20 8.99
CA GLY A 79 14.89 -2.24 9.78
C GLY A 79 16.07 -1.75 10.60
N THR A 80 16.72 -0.67 10.18
CA THR A 80 17.81 0.00 10.90
C THR A 80 17.35 0.94 12.02
N GLY A 81 16.06 1.31 12.06
CA GLY A 81 15.52 2.31 12.99
C GLY A 81 15.39 3.71 12.42
N ALA A 82 15.85 3.93 11.18
CA ALA A 82 15.68 5.19 10.48
C ALA A 82 14.24 5.41 10.00
N VAL A 83 13.89 6.64 9.66
CA VAL A 83 12.60 7.01 9.08
C VAL A 83 12.77 7.28 7.59
N SER A 84 11.89 6.73 6.78
CA SER A 84 11.88 6.90 5.33
C SER A 84 10.48 6.92 4.74
N HIS A 85 10.38 7.04 3.42
CA HIS A 85 9.11 6.96 2.66
C HIS A 85 8.05 7.93 3.22
N MET A 86 8.46 9.15 3.60
CA MET A 86 7.60 10.16 4.22
C MET A 86 6.53 10.63 3.22
N SER A 87 5.37 10.00 3.25
CA SER A 87 4.26 10.14 2.30
C SER A 87 3.03 10.70 3.01
N VAL A 88 3.13 11.93 3.50
CA VAL A 88 2.05 12.60 4.26
C VAL A 88 1.27 13.64 3.45
N HIS A 89 1.69 13.92 2.20
CA HIS A 89 1.05 14.87 1.30
C HIS A 89 0.02 14.22 0.35
N ASN A 90 -0.69 13.20 0.83
CA ASN A 90 -1.76 12.51 0.11
C ASN A 90 -1.37 11.72 -1.15
N HIS A 91 -0.08 11.50 -1.39
CA HIS A 91 0.45 10.68 -2.49
C HIS A 91 1.71 9.95 -2.05
N PRO A 92 2.13 8.88 -2.77
CA PRO A 92 3.40 8.20 -2.51
C PRO A 92 4.62 9.12 -2.72
N GLU A 93 5.58 9.04 -1.79
CA GLU A 93 6.90 9.65 -1.86
C GLU A 93 7.94 8.64 -1.36
N VAL A 94 8.29 7.66 -2.23
CA VAL A 94 9.05 6.47 -1.85
C VAL A 94 10.46 6.80 -1.36
N TYR A 95 11.14 7.78 -1.98
CA TYR A 95 12.50 8.17 -1.61
C TYR A 95 12.55 9.42 -0.72
N ASN A 96 11.44 9.87 -0.17
CA ASN A 96 11.43 10.99 0.74
C ASN A 96 11.93 10.54 2.12
N GLU A 97 13.19 10.82 2.40
CA GLU A 97 13.87 10.56 3.68
C GLU A 97 14.24 11.89 4.34
N PRO A 98 13.36 12.47 5.16
CA PRO A 98 13.68 13.68 5.88
C PRO A 98 14.81 13.43 6.87
N CYS A 99 15.73 14.40 7.03
CA CYS A 99 16.73 14.33 8.08
C CYS A 99 16.06 14.48 9.44
N MET A 100 15.60 13.36 9.99
CA MET A 100 15.02 13.24 11.32
C MET A 100 15.57 11.98 12.02
N PHE A 101 15.95 12.12 13.27
CA PHE A 101 16.60 11.03 14.01
C PHE A 101 16.49 11.20 15.53
N ALA A 102 16.45 10.09 16.23
CA ALA A 102 16.65 10.04 17.67
C ALA A 102 18.13 9.89 18.01
N ALA A 103 18.57 10.44 19.15
CA ALA A 103 19.91 10.21 19.66
C ALA A 103 19.92 10.08 21.19
N ILE A 104 20.94 9.40 21.70
CA ILE A 104 21.24 9.30 23.13
C ILE A 104 22.66 9.76 23.36
N SER A 105 22.89 10.53 24.45
CA SER A 105 24.21 10.88 24.97
C SER A 105 24.31 10.45 26.43
N VAL A 106 25.19 9.51 26.72
CA VAL A 106 25.46 9.02 28.10
C VAL A 106 26.65 9.80 28.65
N ARG A 107 26.45 10.51 29.74
CA ARG A 107 27.48 11.38 30.35
C ARG A 107 28.69 10.60 30.82
N GLY A 108 29.86 11.18 30.69
CA GLY A 108 31.12 10.64 31.18
C GLY A 108 31.74 9.53 30.32
N LEU A 109 31.13 9.15 29.21
CA LEU A 109 31.66 8.15 28.28
C LEU A 109 32.26 8.80 27.03
N LYS A 110 33.46 8.40 26.62
CA LYS A 110 34.16 8.94 25.43
C LYS A 110 33.36 8.77 24.14
N ASN A 111 32.71 7.60 23.97
CA ASN A 111 31.88 7.26 22.81
C ASN A 111 30.39 7.16 23.20
N GLY A 112 29.96 7.90 24.20
CA GLY A 112 28.65 7.80 24.82
C GLY A 112 27.48 8.36 24.01
N THR A 113 27.75 8.97 22.85
CA THR A 113 26.71 9.59 22.01
C THR A 113 26.52 8.84 20.71
N LYS A 114 25.28 8.43 20.46
CA LYS A 114 24.90 7.69 19.25
C LYS A 114 23.52 8.11 18.73
N VAL A 115 23.37 8.13 17.42
CA VAL A 115 22.05 8.07 16.79
C VAL A 115 21.43 6.72 17.10
N ILE A 116 20.16 6.71 17.48
CA ILE A 116 19.42 5.50 17.84
C ILE A 116 18.94 4.79 16.55
N GLU A 117 19.90 4.40 15.75
CA GLU A 117 19.76 3.69 14.49
C GLU A 117 20.93 2.73 14.30
N GLY A 118 20.75 1.73 13.44
CA GLY A 118 21.80 0.85 12.95
C GLY A 118 22.62 1.44 11.82
N LYS A 119 23.50 0.62 11.24
CA LYS A 119 24.35 0.99 10.10
C LYS A 119 23.47 1.49 8.94
N VAL A 120 23.87 2.61 8.34
CA VAL A 120 23.25 3.11 7.10
C VAL A 120 23.50 2.11 5.97
N PRO A 121 22.45 1.65 5.25
CA PRO A 121 22.61 0.77 4.10
C PRO A 121 23.54 1.36 3.03
N ASP A 122 24.41 0.54 2.48
CA ASP A 122 25.44 1.03 1.54
C ASP A 122 24.82 1.58 0.25
N TRP A 123 23.67 1.05 -0.20
CA TRP A 123 22.95 1.56 -1.38
C TRP A 123 22.45 3.00 -1.20
N LYS A 124 22.16 3.46 0.02
CA LYS A 124 21.76 4.84 0.30
C LYS A 124 22.92 5.83 0.18
N LYS A 125 24.16 5.37 0.40
CA LYS A 125 25.34 6.25 0.40
C LYS A 125 25.80 6.63 -1.00
N PHE A 126 25.61 5.73 -1.96
CA PHE A 126 26.20 5.81 -3.31
C PHE A 126 25.19 5.70 -4.45
N GLY A 127 23.90 5.57 -4.16
CA GLY A 127 22.85 5.30 -5.15
C GLY A 127 22.08 6.51 -5.66
N GLN A 128 22.40 7.73 -5.20
CA GLN A 128 21.66 8.94 -5.58
C GLN A 128 22.23 9.53 -6.88
N PRO A 129 21.38 9.95 -7.85
CA PRO A 129 21.83 10.73 -8.99
C PRO A 129 22.59 11.98 -8.53
N ASP A 130 23.66 12.36 -9.24
CA ASP A 130 24.50 13.54 -8.97
C ASP A 130 25.21 13.55 -7.60
N SER A 131 25.28 12.41 -6.92
CA SER A 131 25.84 12.31 -5.58
C SER A 131 27.31 11.86 -5.58
N ALA A 132 28.15 12.42 -6.47
CA ALA A 132 29.58 12.11 -6.50
C ALA A 132 30.28 12.30 -5.14
N ASN A 133 29.71 13.15 -4.28
CA ASN A 133 30.20 13.46 -2.92
C ASN A 133 29.36 12.81 -1.79
N GLY A 134 28.45 11.87 -2.11
CA GLY A 134 27.50 11.30 -1.16
C GLY A 134 26.28 12.20 -0.90
N SER A 135 25.39 11.75 -0.02
CA SER A 135 24.17 12.50 0.34
C SER A 135 24.48 13.59 1.35
N GLY A 136 24.50 14.83 0.91
CA GLY A 136 24.62 15.99 1.80
C GLY A 136 23.39 16.21 2.68
N GLY A 137 23.58 16.81 3.84
CA GLY A 137 22.47 17.24 4.71
C GLY A 137 21.72 16.11 5.44
N THR A 138 22.31 14.92 5.54
CA THR A 138 21.78 13.76 6.26
C THR A 138 22.54 13.52 7.57
N SER A 139 22.03 12.62 8.42
CA SER A 139 22.69 12.13 9.64
C SER A 139 23.68 10.96 9.37
N TYR A 140 23.96 10.59 8.12
CA TYR A 140 24.63 9.33 7.75
C TYR A 140 26.04 9.18 8.30
N GLY A 141 26.79 10.30 8.48
CA GLY A 141 28.13 10.30 9.06
C GLY A 141 28.17 10.19 10.59
N LEU A 142 27.05 10.26 11.28
CA LEU A 142 27.00 10.23 12.75
C LEU A 142 27.16 8.80 13.32
N PRO A 143 27.71 8.65 14.54
CA PRO A 143 27.88 7.33 15.18
C PRO A 143 26.53 6.65 15.44
N ARG A 144 26.45 5.35 15.18
CA ARG A 144 25.25 4.50 15.30
C ARG A 144 25.49 3.24 16.10
N PHE A 145 24.41 2.54 16.45
CA PHE A 145 24.47 1.24 17.12
C PHE A 145 25.00 0.16 16.18
N LYS A 146 25.85 -0.73 16.70
CA LYS A 146 26.48 -1.81 15.95
C LYS A 146 25.56 -3.05 15.81
N ASN A 147 24.82 -3.38 16.87
CA ASN A 147 23.97 -4.57 16.91
C ASN A 147 22.51 -4.15 16.91
N VAL A 148 21.82 -4.48 15.83
CA VAL A 148 20.40 -4.14 15.62
C VAL A 148 19.65 -5.37 15.15
N LYS A 149 18.46 -5.58 15.72
CA LYS A 149 17.50 -6.61 15.29
C LYS A 149 16.15 -5.98 15.11
N PHE A 150 15.50 -6.28 14.00
CA PHE A 150 14.15 -5.84 13.67
C PHE A 150 13.18 -7.00 13.70
N THR A 151 12.00 -6.81 14.29
CA THR A 151 10.93 -7.83 14.33
C THR A 151 9.60 -7.17 13.92
N ALA A 152 8.99 -7.67 12.85
CA ALA A 152 7.64 -7.26 12.45
C ALA A 152 6.58 -8.04 13.25
N ARG A 153 5.64 -7.31 13.83
CA ARG A 153 4.45 -7.86 14.53
C ARG A 153 3.25 -6.96 14.24
N PHE A 154 2.86 -6.91 12.97
CA PHE A 154 1.81 -5.98 12.51
C PHE A 154 0.63 -5.89 13.51
N PRO A 155 0.18 -4.68 13.90
CA PRO A 155 0.57 -3.34 13.42
C PRO A 155 1.74 -2.69 14.21
N PHE A 156 2.60 -3.48 14.84
CA PHE A 156 3.81 -3.05 15.56
C PHE A 156 5.07 -3.51 14.83
N ALA A 157 6.11 -2.66 14.89
CA ALA A 157 7.47 -3.02 14.56
C ALA A 157 8.34 -2.84 15.80
N GLU A 158 9.22 -3.79 16.08
CA GLU A 158 10.07 -3.79 17.27
C GLU A 158 11.54 -3.84 16.84
N ILE A 159 12.38 -2.98 17.43
CA ILE A 159 13.80 -2.91 17.12
C ILE A 159 14.59 -2.98 18.44
N GLU A 160 15.48 -3.94 18.55
CA GLU A 160 16.44 -4.06 19.63
C GLU A 160 17.78 -3.50 19.19
N MET A 161 18.39 -2.63 20.00
CA MET A 161 19.68 -2.01 19.72
C MET A 161 20.62 -2.16 20.92
N ARG A 162 21.86 -2.61 20.66
CA ARG A 162 22.94 -2.76 21.65
C ARG A 162 24.26 -2.32 21.07
N ASP A 163 25.10 -1.77 21.94
CA ASP A 163 26.48 -1.39 21.58
C ASP A 163 27.38 -1.50 22.81
N ASP A 164 28.59 -2.01 22.61
CA ASP A 164 29.58 -2.18 23.70
C ASP A 164 30.12 -0.85 24.24
N ASP A 165 29.99 0.24 23.46
CA ASP A 165 30.46 1.57 23.86
C ASP A 165 29.57 2.22 24.93
N ILE A 166 28.30 1.81 25.06
CA ILE A 166 27.36 2.38 26.02
C ILE A 166 26.58 1.29 26.79
N PRO A 167 26.42 1.44 28.13
CA PRO A 167 25.74 0.46 28.95
C PRO A 167 24.20 0.64 28.90
N VAL A 168 23.65 0.87 27.71
CA VAL A 168 22.20 1.05 27.52
C VAL A 168 21.74 0.19 26.39
N GLU A 169 20.80 -0.69 26.70
CA GLU A 169 20.01 -1.43 25.72
C GLU A 169 18.76 -0.61 25.38
N ILE A 170 18.46 -0.51 24.09
CA ILE A 170 17.28 0.23 23.60
C ILE A 170 16.32 -0.71 22.88
N HIS A 171 15.06 -0.66 23.30
CA HIS A 171 13.95 -1.24 22.56
C HIS A 171 13.10 -0.12 21.98
N LEU A 172 12.97 -0.08 20.66
CA LEU A 172 12.09 0.82 19.96
C LEU A 172 10.88 0.05 19.45
N THR A 173 9.66 0.48 19.83
CA THR A 173 8.41 -0.01 19.26
C THR A 173 7.77 1.08 18.43
N GLY A 174 7.69 0.86 17.11
CA GLY A 174 6.97 1.73 16.18
C GLY A 174 5.57 1.20 15.90
N TRP A 175 4.55 2.07 15.92
CA TRP A 175 3.17 1.64 15.68
C TRP A 175 2.23 2.81 15.31
N SER A 176 1.10 2.46 14.73
CA SER A 176 -0.07 3.33 14.55
C SER A 176 -1.34 2.49 14.70
N PRO A 177 -2.50 3.09 15.03
CA PRO A 177 -3.72 2.33 15.27
C PRO A 177 -4.12 1.45 14.08
N PHE A 178 -4.49 0.20 14.39
CA PHE A 178 -5.11 -0.74 13.47
C PHE A 178 -6.07 -1.63 14.27
N ILE A 179 -7.35 -1.34 14.16
CA ILE A 179 -8.40 -1.90 15.00
C ILE A 179 -9.48 -2.45 14.06
N PRO A 180 -9.52 -3.76 13.79
CA PRO A 180 -10.57 -4.35 12.96
C PRO A 180 -11.96 -3.87 13.38
N THR A 181 -12.81 -3.60 12.39
CA THR A 181 -14.15 -3.00 12.46
C THR A 181 -14.23 -1.52 12.81
N ASP A 182 -13.15 -0.92 13.35
CA ASP A 182 -13.06 0.52 13.64
C ASP A 182 -12.20 1.23 12.58
N ALA A 183 -12.79 1.46 11.41
CA ALA A 183 -12.12 2.12 10.30
C ALA A 183 -11.68 3.54 10.63
N ASP A 184 -12.44 4.25 11.47
CA ASP A 184 -12.19 5.66 11.82
C ASP A 184 -10.93 5.82 12.67
N ASN A 185 -10.79 5.03 13.71
CA ASN A 185 -9.56 5.04 14.51
C ASN A 185 -8.38 4.40 13.79
N SER A 186 -8.63 3.53 12.81
CA SER A 186 -7.58 2.97 11.94
C SER A 186 -7.18 3.89 10.78
N SER A 187 -7.87 5.04 10.59
CA SER A 187 -7.59 6.06 9.57
C SER A 187 -7.03 7.37 10.15
N LEU A 188 -6.53 7.35 11.38
CA LEU A 188 -5.96 8.55 12.00
C LEU A 188 -4.59 8.90 11.38
N PRO A 189 -4.31 10.20 11.13
CA PRO A 189 -3.01 10.67 10.65
C PRO A 189 -2.00 10.74 11.81
N VAL A 190 -1.65 9.58 12.38
CA VAL A 190 -0.83 9.50 13.59
C VAL A 190 0.13 8.30 13.56
N GLY A 191 1.22 8.42 14.31
CA GLY A 191 2.16 7.35 14.60
C GLY A 191 2.82 7.53 15.96
N ALA A 192 3.49 6.50 16.44
CA ALA A 192 4.26 6.58 17.68
C ALA A 192 5.51 5.72 17.64
N PHE A 193 6.54 6.20 18.34
CA PHE A 193 7.73 5.47 18.72
C PHE A 193 7.79 5.39 20.25
N GLU A 194 7.88 4.20 20.80
CA GLU A 194 8.11 3.96 22.21
C GLU A 194 9.57 3.54 22.41
N TYR A 195 10.39 4.42 22.94
CA TYR A 195 11.79 4.16 23.25
C TYR A 195 11.91 3.67 24.69
N SER A 196 12.28 2.42 24.88
CA SER A 196 12.57 1.81 26.20
C SER A 196 14.09 1.75 26.39
N PHE A 197 14.60 2.44 27.41
CA PHE A 197 16.01 2.51 27.76
C PHE A 197 16.29 1.69 29.01
N ARG A 198 17.08 0.65 28.89
CA ARG A 198 17.49 -0.20 30.03
C ARG A 198 18.99 0.00 30.32
N ASN A 199 19.31 0.38 31.56
CA ASN A 199 20.70 0.39 32.02
C ASN A 199 21.20 -1.02 32.24
N THR A 200 22.14 -1.47 31.44
CA THR A 200 22.78 -2.82 31.57
C THR A 200 24.05 -2.81 32.40
N GLY A 201 24.49 -1.59 32.83
CA GLY A 201 25.66 -1.42 33.71
C GLY A 201 25.36 -1.72 35.17
N LYS A 202 26.43 -1.64 35.99
CA LYS A 202 26.36 -1.88 37.43
C LYS A 202 26.20 -0.63 38.29
N SER A 203 26.21 0.54 37.65
CA SER A 203 26.11 1.86 38.30
C SER A 203 25.03 2.69 37.66
N LYS A 204 24.55 3.68 38.42
CA LYS A 204 23.65 4.72 37.91
C LYS A 204 24.30 5.47 36.77
N ILE A 205 23.51 5.77 35.72
CA ILE A 205 23.90 6.58 34.58
C ILE A 205 23.00 7.79 34.43
N GLU A 206 23.57 8.88 33.93
CA GLU A 206 22.86 10.06 33.46
C GLU A 206 23.02 10.13 31.93
N ALA A 207 21.91 10.36 31.25
CA ALA A 207 21.88 10.46 29.79
C ALA A 207 20.91 11.54 29.33
N MET A 208 21.06 11.97 28.09
CA MET A 208 20.14 12.84 27.40
C MET A 208 19.60 12.12 26.16
N PHE A 209 18.28 11.94 26.09
CA PHE A 209 17.63 11.54 24.87
C PHE A 209 17.26 12.78 24.06
N SER A 210 17.40 12.77 22.75
CA SER A 210 16.89 13.80 21.87
C SER A 210 16.19 13.24 20.65
N TYR A 211 15.22 13.97 20.13
CA TYR A 211 14.64 13.73 18.82
C TYR A 211 14.72 15.02 17.99
N ASN A 212 15.29 14.89 16.80
CA ASN A 212 15.75 16.00 15.99
C ASN A 212 15.16 15.89 14.60
N SER A 213 14.67 16.97 14.02
CA SER A 213 14.12 16.97 12.68
C SER A 213 14.39 18.29 11.95
N ARG A 214 14.86 18.21 10.70
CA ARG A 214 14.72 19.34 9.77
C ARG A 214 13.25 19.60 9.52
N ASN A 215 12.89 20.83 9.17
CA ASN A 215 11.52 21.14 8.76
C ASN A 215 11.30 20.64 7.32
N PHE A 216 10.90 19.37 7.18
CA PHE A 216 10.60 18.75 5.90
C PHE A 216 9.23 19.16 5.32
N MET A 217 8.39 19.81 6.10
CA MET A 217 7.14 20.39 5.60
C MET A 217 7.39 21.64 4.77
N SER A 218 8.52 22.32 4.99
CA SER A 218 8.91 23.54 4.28
C SER A 218 8.98 23.37 2.76
N LYS A 219 8.53 24.40 2.05
CA LYS A 219 8.63 24.50 0.58
C LYS A 219 9.54 25.67 0.19
N PRO A 220 10.18 25.65 -0.99
CA PRO A 220 11.15 26.69 -1.40
C PRO A 220 10.63 28.12 -1.30
N ASP A 221 9.38 28.36 -1.64
CA ASP A 221 8.73 29.68 -1.60
C ASP A 221 7.79 29.86 -0.40
N GLY A 222 7.87 28.97 0.57
CA GLY A 222 7.02 28.94 1.76
C GLY A 222 7.57 29.76 2.94
N VAL A 223 6.84 29.78 4.04
CA VAL A 223 7.20 30.52 5.24
C VAL A 223 8.20 29.77 6.11
N ASN A 224 8.15 28.45 6.13
CA ASN A 224 9.05 27.59 6.91
C ASN A 224 9.01 27.92 8.41
N ILE A 225 8.03 27.44 9.12
CA ILE A 225 7.77 27.75 10.55
C ILE A 225 7.88 26.48 11.38
N ILE A 226 8.29 26.65 12.66
CA ILE A 226 8.14 25.63 13.69
C ILE A 226 7.31 26.24 14.80
N LYS A 227 6.13 25.64 15.06
CA LYS A 227 5.18 26.10 16.09
C LYS A 227 5.37 25.29 17.38
N ALA A 228 4.97 25.87 18.50
CA ALA A 228 5.00 25.19 19.78
C ALA A 228 3.80 24.23 19.95
N VAL A 229 4.04 23.10 20.59
CA VAL A 229 3.04 22.21 21.16
C VAL A 229 3.53 21.70 22.52
N SER A 230 2.62 21.32 23.40
CA SER A 230 3.01 20.83 24.74
C SER A 230 3.97 19.63 24.65
N ASN A 231 5.16 19.77 25.20
CA ASN A 231 6.27 18.81 25.22
C ASN A 231 6.79 18.42 23.81
N GLY A 232 6.75 19.35 22.85
CA GLY A 232 7.18 19.09 21.48
C GLY A 232 7.09 20.30 20.58
N PHE A 233 7.18 20.06 19.29
CA PHE A 233 7.16 21.07 18.24
C PHE A 233 6.34 20.60 17.03
N ILE A 234 5.89 21.56 16.23
CA ILE A 234 5.17 21.32 14.98
C ILE A 234 5.97 21.90 13.84
N LEU A 235 6.41 21.05 12.93
CA LEU A 235 6.95 21.45 11.62
C LEU A 235 5.77 21.89 10.77
N SER A 236 5.82 23.13 10.24
CA SER A 236 4.68 23.74 9.61
C SER A 236 5.04 24.46 8.32
N GLU A 237 4.11 24.39 7.38
CA GLU A 237 4.08 25.20 6.16
C GLU A 237 2.65 25.74 5.99
N ASP A 238 2.50 27.05 5.93
CA ASP A 238 1.19 27.68 5.80
C ASP A 238 0.65 27.65 4.35
N GLY A 239 1.47 27.15 3.41
CA GLY A 239 1.14 27.02 2.00
C GLY A 239 1.76 28.10 1.13
N VAL A 240 2.12 27.70 -0.08
CA VAL A 240 2.61 28.61 -1.13
C VAL A 240 1.38 29.20 -1.84
N LYS A 241 1.50 30.48 -2.22
CA LYS A 241 0.41 31.18 -2.94
C LYS A 241 -0.04 30.36 -4.16
N ASP A 242 -1.34 30.23 -4.31
CA ASP A 242 -2.02 29.49 -5.40
C ASP A 242 -1.72 27.96 -5.42
N LYS A 243 -1.13 27.42 -4.35
CA LYS A 243 -0.82 25.98 -4.16
C LYS A 243 -1.24 25.50 -2.78
N PRO A 244 -2.55 25.40 -2.49
CA PRO A 244 -3.06 25.03 -1.18
C PRO A 244 -2.58 23.64 -0.75
N GLU A 245 -2.29 22.73 -1.67
CA GLU A 245 -1.76 21.39 -1.42
C GLU A 245 -0.38 21.38 -0.73
N THR A 246 0.33 22.50 -0.75
CA THR A 246 1.63 22.63 -0.07
C THR A 246 1.50 22.90 1.43
N ARG A 247 0.29 23.28 1.91
CA ARG A 247 0.01 23.50 3.31
C ARG A 247 0.04 22.20 4.10
N GLY A 248 0.68 22.24 5.27
CA GLY A 248 0.68 21.08 6.16
C GLY A 248 1.42 21.32 7.47
N ASP A 249 1.00 20.56 8.47
CA ASP A 249 1.58 20.54 9.80
C ASP A 249 1.97 19.11 10.18
N PHE A 250 3.15 18.92 10.81
CA PHE A 250 3.60 17.66 11.37
C PHE A 250 4.11 17.86 12.79
N ALA A 251 3.39 17.35 13.77
CA ALA A 251 3.72 17.47 15.19
C ALA A 251 4.56 16.30 15.68
N ILE A 252 5.58 16.62 16.50
CA ILE A 252 6.46 15.66 17.19
C ILE A 252 6.49 16.05 18.66
N PHE A 253 6.02 15.17 19.55
CA PHE A 253 5.90 15.49 20.96
C PHE A 253 6.01 14.25 21.85
N THR A 254 6.31 14.45 23.12
CA THR A 254 6.50 13.35 24.09
C THR A 254 5.50 13.41 25.24
N ASN A 255 5.43 12.33 26.01
CA ASN A 255 4.68 12.22 27.24
C ASN A 255 5.43 12.72 28.49
N VAL A 256 6.68 13.19 28.34
CA VAL A 256 7.55 13.59 29.46
C VAL A 256 7.45 15.10 29.68
N PRO A 257 6.98 15.55 30.89
CA PRO A 257 6.80 16.98 31.16
C PRO A 257 8.09 17.80 31.16
N GLU A 258 9.23 17.20 31.53
CA GLU A 258 10.53 17.83 31.65
C GLU A 258 11.24 18.02 30.30
N THR A 259 10.52 17.86 29.22
CA THR A 259 11.08 18.00 27.85
C THR A 259 11.46 19.45 27.56
N VAL A 260 12.70 19.67 27.16
CA VAL A 260 13.22 20.96 26.67
C VAL A 260 13.08 21.02 25.16
N ILE A 261 12.58 22.11 24.61
CA ILE A 261 12.30 22.24 23.18
C ILE A 261 13.14 23.35 22.56
N ASP A 262 13.84 23.00 21.49
CA ASP A 262 14.48 23.94 20.56
C ASP A 262 13.59 24.07 19.32
N HIS A 263 12.88 25.19 19.18
CA HIS A 263 12.00 25.44 18.04
C HIS A 263 12.73 26.05 16.83
N CYS A 264 14.02 26.30 16.91
CA CYS A 264 14.75 26.86 15.78
C CYS A 264 16.23 26.53 15.85
N TRP A 265 16.66 25.58 15.03
CA TRP A 265 18.08 25.33 14.86
C TRP A 265 18.82 26.56 14.37
N PHE A 266 20.16 26.52 14.46
CA PHE A 266 21.02 27.64 14.05
C PHE A 266 20.68 28.13 12.62
N ARG A 267 20.62 29.44 12.45
CA ARG A 267 20.41 30.12 11.18
C ARG A 267 21.63 30.99 10.88
N GLY A 268 22.34 30.70 9.81
CA GLY A 268 23.50 31.50 9.40
C GLY A 268 24.23 30.88 8.21
N GLY A 269 24.94 31.69 7.46
CA GLY A 269 25.81 31.21 6.39
C GLY A 269 27.06 30.51 6.93
N TRP A 270 27.68 29.67 6.14
CA TRP A 270 28.94 28.96 6.41
C TRP A 270 28.89 27.84 7.45
N TRP A 271 27.77 27.65 8.17
CA TRP A 271 27.61 26.62 9.20
C TRP A 271 26.41 25.72 8.91
N ASP A 272 26.59 24.43 9.06
CA ASP A 272 25.50 23.50 8.97
C ASP A 272 24.71 23.42 10.28
N PRO A 273 23.39 23.70 10.28
CA PRO A 273 22.56 23.67 11.48
C PRO A 273 22.57 22.31 12.18
N MET A 274 22.62 21.21 11.43
CA MET A 274 22.63 19.86 11.98
C MET A 274 23.95 19.58 12.74
N THR A 275 25.09 20.00 12.23
CA THR A 275 26.36 19.86 12.92
C THR A 275 26.38 20.59 14.26
N ILE A 276 25.84 21.80 14.32
CA ILE A 276 25.72 22.56 15.58
C ILE A 276 24.79 21.86 16.57
N THR A 277 23.65 21.33 16.08
CA THR A 277 22.74 20.55 16.91
C THR A 277 23.41 19.29 17.44
N TRP A 278 24.20 18.60 16.60
CA TRP A 278 24.95 17.41 17.01
C TRP A 278 26.01 17.70 18.07
N GLU A 279 26.70 18.86 18.00
CA GLU A 279 27.63 19.27 19.05
C GLU A 279 26.95 19.46 20.41
N THR A 280 25.73 20.00 20.42
CA THR A 280 24.91 20.12 21.64
C THR A 280 24.58 18.73 22.20
N ILE A 281 24.15 17.81 21.34
CA ILE A 281 23.82 16.43 21.71
C ILE A 281 25.05 15.70 22.29
N MET A 282 26.23 15.85 21.65
CA MET A 282 27.48 15.23 22.12
C MET A 282 27.90 15.69 23.51
N LYS A 283 27.60 16.94 23.86
CA LYS A 283 27.86 17.49 25.21
C LYS A 283 26.85 17.02 26.25
N GLY A 284 25.77 16.33 25.84
CA GLY A 284 24.66 15.98 26.70
C GLY A 284 23.89 17.20 27.22
N GLU A 285 23.90 18.28 26.46
CA GLU A 285 23.23 19.55 26.76
C GLU A 285 21.86 19.62 26.06
N SER A 286 21.08 20.59 26.46
CA SER A 286 19.81 20.95 25.81
C SER A 286 19.74 22.45 25.59
N HIS A 287 19.13 22.87 24.52
CA HIS A 287 18.84 24.26 24.24
C HIS A 287 17.34 24.50 24.23
N HIS A 288 16.91 25.56 24.89
CA HIS A 288 15.55 26.09 24.75
C HIS A 288 15.60 27.30 23.83
N ARG A 289 14.81 27.27 22.76
CA ARG A 289 14.60 28.41 21.87
C ARG A 289 13.11 28.53 21.57
N GLU A 290 12.61 29.76 21.59
CA GLU A 290 11.25 30.07 21.22
C GLU A 290 11.02 29.94 19.71
N PRO A 291 9.76 29.71 19.28
CA PRO A 291 9.39 29.76 17.87
C PRO A 291 9.77 31.08 17.22
N VAL A 292 10.13 31.04 15.94
CA VAL A 292 10.42 32.21 15.12
C VAL A 292 9.36 32.36 14.03
N GLU A 293 9.12 33.61 13.60
CA GLU A 293 8.05 33.91 12.63
C GLU A 293 8.28 33.26 11.25
N LYS A 294 9.53 33.02 10.86
CA LYS A 294 9.90 32.40 9.59
C LYS A 294 11.32 31.86 9.56
N GLY A 295 11.57 30.96 8.63
CA GLY A 295 12.93 30.47 8.33
C GLY A 295 13.51 29.58 9.41
N ALA A 296 12.70 28.75 10.07
CA ALA A 296 13.14 27.75 11.03
C ALA A 296 13.63 26.47 10.31
N PRO A 297 14.96 26.17 10.26
CA PRO A 297 15.49 25.06 9.48
C PRO A 297 15.23 23.70 10.08
N GLY A 298 14.96 23.62 11.38
CA GLY A 298 14.70 22.39 12.12
C GLY A 298 14.43 22.68 13.58
N GLY A 299 13.94 21.66 14.29
CA GLY A 299 13.68 21.69 15.74
C GLY A 299 14.14 20.41 16.43
N SER A 300 14.28 20.49 17.75
CA SER A 300 14.70 19.36 18.60
C SER A 300 13.92 19.34 19.90
N LEU A 301 13.70 18.14 20.42
CA LEU A 301 13.27 17.95 21.81
C LEU A 301 14.34 17.15 22.56
N PHE A 302 14.52 17.47 23.82
CA PHE A 302 15.52 16.89 24.71
C PHE A 302 14.84 16.40 25.99
N VAL A 303 15.13 15.16 26.37
CA VAL A 303 14.59 14.53 27.58
C VAL A 303 15.72 14.04 28.45
N PRO A 304 15.94 14.61 29.65
CA PRO A 304 16.95 14.10 30.57
C PRO A 304 16.54 12.73 31.12
N LEU A 305 17.49 11.82 31.16
CA LEU A 305 17.32 10.45 31.65
C LEU A 305 18.32 10.16 32.78
N THR A 306 17.80 9.63 33.87
CA THR A 306 18.58 9.04 34.93
C THR A 306 18.12 7.60 35.11
N LEU A 307 19.03 6.64 35.04
CA LEU A 307 18.73 5.22 35.14
C LEU A 307 19.62 4.57 36.20
N ASP A 308 19.03 4.01 37.25
CA ASP A 308 19.74 3.18 38.19
C ASP A 308 20.19 1.85 37.54
N ALA A 309 21.09 1.08 38.16
CA ALA A 309 21.54 -0.20 37.59
C ALA A 309 20.37 -1.16 37.38
N GLY A 310 20.17 -1.63 36.16
CA GLY A 310 19.07 -2.50 35.76
C GLY A 310 17.73 -1.81 35.54
N GLU A 311 17.61 -0.50 35.80
CA GLU A 311 16.37 0.26 35.63
C GLU A 311 16.02 0.42 34.14
N THR A 312 14.72 0.43 33.86
CA THR A 312 14.16 0.67 32.52
C THR A 312 13.22 1.87 32.56
N LYS A 313 13.38 2.82 31.66
CA LYS A 313 12.45 3.93 31.44
C LYS A 313 11.95 3.98 30.00
N VAL A 314 10.71 4.41 29.81
CA VAL A 314 10.07 4.49 28.50
C VAL A 314 9.70 5.94 28.19
N ILE A 315 10.15 6.42 27.03
CA ILE A 315 9.72 7.67 26.44
C ILE A 315 8.80 7.35 25.26
N LYS A 316 7.58 7.88 25.31
CA LYS A 316 6.63 7.80 24.19
C LYS A 316 6.81 9.05 23.33
N LEU A 317 7.31 8.87 22.12
CA LEU A 317 7.34 9.91 21.10
C LEU A 317 6.11 9.74 20.21
N MET A 318 5.26 10.72 20.20
CA MET A 318 4.02 10.75 19.43
C MET A 318 4.18 11.66 18.22
N MET A 319 3.65 11.23 17.10
CA MET A 319 3.63 11.99 15.84
C MET A 319 2.19 12.12 15.35
N ALA A 320 1.87 13.27 14.80
CA ALA A 320 0.58 13.54 14.18
C ALA A 320 0.77 14.50 13.01
N TRP A 321 -0.05 14.39 11.97
CA TRP A 321 0.01 15.32 10.85
C TRP A 321 -1.38 15.80 10.43
N TYR A 322 -1.40 16.96 9.77
CA TYR A 322 -2.60 17.54 9.23
C TYR A 322 -2.25 18.23 7.89
N VAL A 323 -2.57 17.57 6.78
CA VAL A 323 -2.35 18.05 5.41
C VAL A 323 -3.71 18.03 4.71
N PRO A 324 -4.50 19.11 4.82
CA PRO A 324 -5.93 19.09 4.50
C PRO A 324 -6.25 19.16 3.02
N ASP A 325 -5.33 19.66 2.22
CA ASP A 325 -5.56 19.94 0.82
C ASP A 325 -4.69 19.06 -0.10
N SER A 326 -5.11 18.83 -1.32
CA SER A 326 -4.34 18.16 -2.37
C SER A 326 -4.68 18.73 -3.74
N ASP A 327 -3.89 18.42 -4.74
CA ASP A 327 -4.11 18.69 -6.16
C ASP A 327 -4.65 17.46 -6.92
N LEU A 328 -4.97 16.38 -6.21
CA LEU A 328 -5.35 15.12 -6.82
C LEU A 328 -6.76 15.18 -7.40
N LYS A 329 -6.83 14.95 -8.72
CA LYS A 329 -8.09 14.78 -9.48
C LYS A 329 -7.87 13.75 -10.58
N TYR A 330 -8.68 12.70 -10.60
CA TYR A 330 -8.67 11.67 -11.64
C TYR A 330 -10.06 11.44 -12.23
N GLY A 331 -10.08 10.94 -13.47
CA GLY A 331 -11.30 10.66 -14.20
C GLY A 331 -11.85 11.89 -14.94
N LYS A 332 -12.40 11.66 -16.16
CA LYS A 332 -13.02 12.68 -17.00
C LYS A 332 -14.46 12.89 -16.52
N ASP A 333 -14.85 14.15 -16.33
CA ASP A 333 -16.23 14.49 -15.98
C ASP A 333 -17.16 14.16 -17.15
N PRO A 334 -18.38 13.62 -16.92
CA PRO A 334 -19.39 13.45 -17.96
C PRO A 334 -19.82 14.80 -18.54
N ASP A 335 -20.29 14.80 -19.78
CA ASP A 335 -20.84 16.00 -20.41
C ASP A 335 -22.04 16.51 -19.60
N LYS A 336 -22.21 17.84 -19.54
CA LYS A 336 -23.21 18.51 -18.67
C LYS A 336 -24.67 18.04 -18.86
N LYS A 337 -24.97 17.27 -19.92
CA LYS A 337 -26.29 16.71 -20.18
C LYS A 337 -26.62 15.45 -19.34
N ASP A 338 -25.60 14.78 -18.80
CA ASP A 338 -25.74 13.50 -18.09
C ASP A 338 -25.56 13.63 -16.56
N THR A 339 -25.46 14.88 -16.06
CA THR A 339 -25.31 15.14 -14.63
C THR A 339 -26.66 15.12 -13.94
N GLU A 340 -27.13 13.95 -13.51
CA GLU A 340 -28.00 13.90 -12.34
C GLU A 340 -27.23 14.50 -11.16
N THR A 341 -27.75 15.57 -10.60
CA THR A 341 -27.22 16.22 -9.39
C THR A 341 -27.03 15.16 -8.31
N CYS A 342 -25.83 15.05 -7.76
CA CYS A 342 -25.55 14.16 -6.64
C CYS A 342 -26.59 14.42 -5.52
N PRO A 343 -27.47 13.46 -5.20
CA PRO A 343 -28.58 13.69 -4.28
C PRO A 343 -28.11 13.81 -2.81
N ASP A 344 -26.84 13.48 -2.56
CA ASP A 344 -26.28 13.47 -1.22
C ASP A 344 -25.70 14.83 -0.84
N VAL A 345 -26.25 15.47 0.18
CA VAL A 345 -25.87 16.81 0.64
C VAL A 345 -24.41 16.87 1.11
N ASN A 346 -23.85 15.72 1.54
CA ASN A 346 -22.49 15.57 2.03
C ASN A 346 -21.52 14.94 1.00
N CYS A 347 -21.90 14.88 -0.25
CA CYS A 347 -21.04 14.30 -1.29
C CYS A 347 -19.80 15.17 -1.50
N SER A 348 -18.63 14.59 -1.34
CA SER A 348 -17.33 15.20 -1.68
C SER A 348 -17.13 15.47 -3.19
N CYS A 349 -18.08 15.05 -4.04
CA CYS A 349 -18.09 15.33 -5.47
C CYS A 349 -18.15 16.83 -5.83
N LYS A 350 -18.45 17.68 -4.87
CA LYS A 350 -18.45 19.16 -5.04
C LYS A 350 -17.06 19.77 -4.91
N ASP A 351 -16.13 19.07 -4.25
CA ASP A 351 -14.76 19.54 -4.12
C ASP A 351 -14.02 19.31 -5.45
N PRO A 352 -13.29 20.30 -5.96
CA PRO A 352 -12.53 20.15 -7.21
C PRO A 352 -11.40 19.12 -7.10
N PHE A 353 -10.83 18.93 -5.89
CA PHE A 353 -9.73 18.03 -5.59
C PHE A 353 -10.05 17.13 -4.40
N TYR A 354 -9.30 16.05 -4.31
CA TYR A 354 -9.38 15.14 -3.17
C TYR A 354 -9.02 15.84 -1.85
N LYS A 355 -9.72 15.46 -0.78
CA LYS A 355 -9.36 15.77 0.61
C LYS A 355 -9.33 14.49 1.43
N PRO A 356 -8.39 14.34 2.38
CA PRO A 356 -8.32 13.14 3.21
C PRO A 356 -9.46 13.10 4.25
N TRP A 357 -9.89 11.91 4.59
CA TRP A 357 -10.99 11.66 5.51
C TRP A 357 -10.85 12.38 6.85
N TYR A 358 -9.65 12.46 7.40
CA TYR A 358 -9.43 13.06 8.71
C TYR A 358 -9.79 14.55 8.76
N THR A 359 -9.92 15.24 7.63
CA THR A 359 -10.40 16.63 7.58
C THR A 359 -11.89 16.75 7.92
N SER A 360 -12.67 15.68 7.84
CA SER A 360 -14.05 15.64 8.33
C SER A 360 -14.12 15.49 9.85
N LYS A 361 -13.04 15.00 10.48
CA LYS A 361 -12.95 14.74 11.92
C LYS A 361 -12.21 15.85 12.65
N PHE A 362 -11.16 16.41 12.07
CA PHE A 362 -10.30 17.43 12.66
C PHE A 362 -10.22 18.68 11.78
N ARG A 363 -10.09 19.84 12.42
CA ARG A 363 -9.98 21.15 11.76
C ARG A 363 -8.56 21.69 11.76
N SER A 364 -7.68 21.10 12.58
CA SER A 364 -6.29 21.53 12.76
C SER A 364 -5.42 20.42 13.30
N ILE A 365 -4.11 20.66 13.27
CA ILE A 365 -3.12 19.79 13.91
C ILE A 365 -3.35 19.70 15.43
N ASP A 366 -3.77 20.78 16.10
CA ASP A 366 -4.00 20.78 17.53
C ASP A 366 -5.14 19.84 17.94
N GLU A 367 -6.24 19.80 17.17
CA GLU A 367 -7.32 18.85 17.41
C GLU A 367 -6.83 17.39 17.21
N THR A 368 -6.00 17.15 16.21
CA THR A 368 -5.41 15.83 15.95
C THR A 368 -4.50 15.40 17.10
N VAL A 369 -3.60 16.28 17.54
CA VAL A 369 -2.69 16.06 18.68
C VAL A 369 -3.48 15.79 19.97
N ASN A 370 -4.50 16.60 20.28
CA ASN A 370 -5.32 16.42 21.47
C ASN A 370 -6.08 15.10 21.47
N TYR A 371 -6.65 14.73 20.32
CA TYR A 371 -7.30 13.43 20.17
C TYR A 371 -6.31 12.29 20.38
N TRP A 372 -5.12 12.36 19.76
CA TRP A 372 -4.08 11.35 19.87
C TRP A 372 -3.58 11.16 21.30
N LYS A 373 -3.26 12.27 22.00
CA LYS A 373 -2.85 12.25 23.42
C LYS A 373 -3.90 11.61 24.32
N THR A 374 -5.15 12.00 24.14
CA THR A 374 -6.27 11.54 25.00
C THR A 374 -6.54 10.06 24.82
N ASN A 375 -6.50 9.57 23.58
CA ASN A 375 -6.91 8.19 23.25
C ASN A 375 -5.74 7.21 23.12
N TYR A 376 -4.49 7.66 23.30
CA TYR A 376 -3.28 6.87 23.04
C TYR A 376 -3.32 5.46 23.66
N ASN A 377 -3.60 5.37 24.97
CA ASN A 377 -3.55 4.10 25.68
C ASN A 377 -4.67 3.14 25.25
N ASP A 378 -5.87 3.64 24.99
CA ASP A 378 -7.00 2.83 24.50
C ASP A 378 -6.71 2.29 23.09
N LEU A 379 -6.27 3.14 22.17
CA LEU A 379 -5.93 2.77 20.81
C LEU A 379 -4.75 1.77 20.74
N ARG A 380 -3.75 1.98 21.63
CA ARG A 380 -2.62 1.04 21.75
C ARG A 380 -3.08 -0.34 22.23
N SER A 381 -3.93 -0.35 23.26
CA SER A 381 -4.46 -1.60 23.83
C SER A 381 -5.28 -2.38 22.80
N LYS A 382 -6.18 -1.71 22.07
CA LYS A 382 -7.00 -2.33 21.01
C LYS A 382 -6.17 -2.85 19.84
N SER A 383 -5.16 -2.08 19.39
CA SER A 383 -4.23 -2.53 18.35
C SER A 383 -3.37 -3.70 18.84
N GLY A 384 -2.96 -3.70 20.11
CA GLY A 384 -2.27 -4.81 20.75
C GLY A 384 -3.13 -6.07 20.84
N LEU A 385 -4.42 -5.92 21.16
CA LEU A 385 -5.35 -7.05 21.18
C LEU A 385 -5.46 -7.71 19.80
N PHE A 386 -5.53 -6.93 18.72
CA PHE A 386 -5.50 -7.48 17.36
C PHE A 386 -4.19 -8.25 17.10
N ARG A 387 -3.03 -7.63 17.36
CA ARG A 387 -1.72 -8.29 17.21
C ARG A 387 -1.68 -9.63 17.95
N ASP A 388 -2.02 -9.60 19.24
CA ASP A 388 -1.90 -10.78 20.10
C ASP A 388 -2.86 -11.89 19.67
N SER A 389 -4.08 -11.54 19.24
CA SER A 389 -5.05 -12.50 18.71
C SER A 389 -4.59 -13.11 17.40
N PHE A 390 -4.07 -12.28 16.49
CA PHE A 390 -3.59 -12.71 15.18
C PHE A 390 -2.41 -13.69 15.31
N TYR A 391 -1.36 -13.31 16.05
CA TYR A 391 -0.15 -14.14 16.19
C TYR A 391 -0.33 -15.35 17.13
N LYS A 392 -1.45 -15.46 17.86
CA LYS A 392 -1.87 -16.67 18.60
C LYS A 392 -2.72 -17.63 17.76
N ALA A 393 -3.01 -17.29 16.50
CA ALA A 393 -3.75 -18.17 15.59
C ALA A 393 -3.00 -19.50 15.39
N THR A 394 -3.75 -20.56 15.11
CA THR A 394 -3.21 -21.92 14.88
C THR A 394 -2.80 -22.15 13.41
N LEU A 395 -2.75 -21.10 12.59
CA LEU A 395 -2.28 -21.16 11.21
C LEU A 395 -0.77 -21.44 11.14
N PRO A 396 -0.27 -22.05 10.04
CA PRO A 396 1.15 -22.17 9.79
C PRO A 396 1.86 -20.80 9.83
N GLN A 397 3.10 -20.75 10.30
CA GLN A 397 3.85 -19.50 10.49
C GLN A 397 4.09 -18.76 9.16
N GLU A 398 4.34 -19.49 8.09
CA GLU A 398 4.49 -18.96 6.72
C GLU A 398 3.22 -18.26 6.23
N VAL A 399 2.05 -18.80 6.55
CA VAL A 399 0.75 -18.20 6.21
C VAL A 399 0.54 -16.91 7.00
N MET A 400 0.85 -16.93 8.29
CA MET A 400 0.72 -15.77 9.15
C MET A 400 1.66 -14.63 8.73
N GLU A 401 2.91 -14.93 8.39
CA GLU A 401 3.87 -13.92 7.90
C GLU A 401 3.39 -13.31 6.57
N SER A 402 2.91 -14.14 5.64
CA SER A 402 2.37 -13.68 4.36
C SER A 402 1.15 -12.76 4.54
N ILE A 403 0.19 -13.14 5.40
CA ILE A 403 -0.96 -12.30 5.70
C ILE A 403 -0.53 -10.98 6.34
N ALA A 404 0.34 -11.01 7.36
CA ALA A 404 0.80 -9.82 8.05
C ALA A 404 1.51 -8.84 7.13
N ALA A 405 2.35 -9.33 6.21
CA ALA A 405 3.01 -8.52 5.19
C ALA A 405 2.00 -7.82 4.27
N ASN A 406 0.96 -8.55 3.81
CA ASN A 406 -0.07 -8.00 2.94
C ASN A 406 -1.00 -7.00 3.67
N LEU A 407 -1.25 -7.15 4.97
CA LEU A 407 -2.03 -6.17 5.74
C LEU A 407 -1.38 -4.78 5.75
N ALA A 408 -0.06 -4.70 5.63
CA ALA A 408 0.68 -3.44 5.55
C ALA A 408 0.24 -2.55 4.37
N ILE A 409 -0.28 -3.13 3.28
CA ILE A 409 -0.79 -2.41 2.11
C ILE A 409 -1.91 -1.45 2.49
N LEU A 410 -2.77 -1.80 3.45
CA LEU A 410 -3.85 -0.93 3.91
C LEU A 410 -3.36 0.38 4.54
N LYS A 411 -2.12 0.41 5.02
CA LYS A 411 -1.45 1.61 5.54
C LYS A 411 -0.52 2.26 4.52
N SER A 412 -0.43 1.72 3.30
CA SER A 412 0.41 2.29 2.25
C SER A 412 -0.19 3.60 1.73
N PRO A 413 0.63 4.49 1.15
CA PRO A 413 0.15 5.75 0.63
C PRO A 413 -0.64 5.60 -0.69
N THR A 414 -0.79 4.37 -1.19
CA THR A 414 -1.64 4.07 -2.35
C THR A 414 -3.13 4.01 -2.01
N VAL A 415 -3.46 3.90 -0.72
CA VAL A 415 -4.84 3.87 -0.25
C VAL A 415 -5.23 5.26 0.23
N LEU A 416 -6.36 5.76 -0.25
CA LEU A 416 -6.95 7.04 0.12
C LEU A 416 -8.35 6.84 0.69
N ARG A 417 -8.79 7.75 1.55
CA ARG A 417 -10.14 7.76 2.12
C ARG A 417 -10.69 9.18 2.11
N GLN A 418 -11.86 9.39 1.51
CA GLN A 418 -12.49 10.71 1.34
C GLN A 418 -13.24 11.16 2.61
N PRO A 419 -13.60 12.46 2.74
CA PRO A 419 -14.34 12.99 3.90
C PRO A 419 -15.67 12.30 4.17
N ASP A 420 -16.35 11.78 3.15
CA ASP A 420 -17.59 11.01 3.26
C ASP A 420 -17.34 9.54 3.68
N GLY A 421 -16.11 9.17 3.96
CA GLY A 421 -15.70 7.83 4.42
C GLY A 421 -15.39 6.84 3.33
N LYS A 422 -15.59 7.18 2.04
CA LYS A 422 -15.36 6.25 0.93
C LYS A 422 -13.88 6.00 0.70
N LEU A 423 -13.55 4.73 0.46
CA LEU A 423 -12.22 4.26 0.10
C LEU A 423 -11.98 4.46 -1.40
N TRP A 424 -10.74 4.80 -1.72
CA TRP A 424 -10.24 4.87 -3.09
C TRP A 424 -8.75 4.51 -3.10
N SER A 425 -8.22 3.98 -4.21
CA SER A 425 -6.81 3.63 -4.27
C SER A 425 -6.23 3.66 -5.66
N TRP A 426 -4.89 3.77 -5.69
CA TRP A 426 -4.11 3.31 -6.83
C TRP A 426 -3.87 1.79 -6.74
N GLU A 427 -3.45 1.17 -7.82
CA GLU A 427 -3.01 -0.24 -7.84
C GLU A 427 -1.64 -0.43 -7.21
N GLY A 428 -0.79 0.59 -7.31
CA GLY A 428 0.56 0.62 -6.77
C GLY A 428 1.13 2.02 -6.75
N CYS A 429 2.46 2.14 -6.68
CA CYS A 429 3.14 3.43 -6.71
C CYS A 429 4.41 3.40 -7.57
N GLY A 430 4.67 4.53 -8.24
CA GLY A 430 5.99 4.95 -8.64
C GLY A 430 6.69 5.69 -7.50
N ASP A 431 7.81 6.34 -7.81
CA ASP A 431 8.65 6.98 -6.78
C ASP A 431 7.96 8.16 -6.09
N ASN A 432 7.20 8.96 -6.82
CA ASN A 432 6.60 10.21 -6.36
C ASN A 432 5.09 10.31 -6.62
N SER A 433 4.45 9.26 -7.09
CA SER A 433 3.02 9.27 -7.43
C SER A 433 2.43 7.88 -7.35
N GLY A 434 1.11 7.80 -7.24
CA GLY A 434 0.39 6.56 -7.44
C GLY A 434 0.42 6.12 -8.91
N CYS A 435 0.36 4.81 -9.13
CA CYS A 435 0.27 4.17 -10.45
C CYS A 435 -1.12 3.56 -10.63
N CYS A 436 -1.71 3.77 -11.81
CA CYS A 436 -2.98 3.15 -12.19
C CYS A 436 -4.14 3.53 -11.25
N ALA A 437 -4.60 4.77 -11.41
CA ALA A 437 -5.63 5.39 -10.56
C ALA A 437 -7.00 4.71 -10.68
N GLY A 438 -7.78 4.65 -9.61
CA GLY A 438 -9.22 4.44 -9.68
C GLY A 438 -9.77 3.15 -9.06
N SER A 439 -9.15 2.54 -8.07
CA SER A 439 -9.67 1.33 -7.39
C SER A 439 -10.09 0.25 -8.40
N CYS A 440 -9.19 -0.10 -9.30
CA CYS A 440 -9.45 -1.00 -10.43
C CYS A 440 -10.20 -2.27 -10.01
N THR A 441 -11.36 -2.53 -10.61
CA THR A 441 -12.31 -3.56 -10.15
C THR A 441 -11.73 -4.97 -10.22
N HIS A 442 -10.93 -5.29 -11.25
CA HIS A 442 -10.33 -6.61 -11.36
C HIS A 442 -9.11 -6.78 -10.43
N VAL A 443 -8.28 -5.75 -10.26
CA VAL A 443 -7.17 -5.79 -9.31
C VAL A 443 -7.66 -5.93 -7.87
N TRP A 444 -8.74 -5.23 -7.51
CA TRP A 444 -9.33 -5.34 -6.17
C TRP A 444 -10.11 -6.63 -5.91
N ASN A 445 -10.22 -7.53 -6.88
CA ASN A 445 -10.65 -8.90 -6.64
C ASN A 445 -9.66 -9.66 -5.72
N TYR A 446 -8.37 -9.31 -5.77
CA TYR A 446 -7.33 -9.93 -4.93
C TYR A 446 -7.30 -9.38 -3.49
N ALA A 447 -7.93 -8.23 -3.21
CA ALA A 447 -7.91 -7.57 -1.90
C ALA A 447 -8.94 -8.19 -0.94
N GLN A 448 -8.62 -9.32 -0.33
CA GLN A 448 -9.54 -10.09 0.53
C GLN A 448 -9.48 -9.75 2.03
N ALA A 449 -8.52 -8.90 2.47
CA ALA A 449 -8.42 -8.54 3.89
C ALA A 449 -9.50 -7.54 4.33
N ILE A 450 -9.79 -6.51 3.52
CA ILE A 450 -10.72 -5.43 3.86
C ILE A 450 -12.13 -5.95 4.20
N PRO A 451 -12.77 -6.82 3.42
CA PRO A 451 -14.14 -7.25 3.71
C PRO A 451 -14.29 -7.93 5.08
N HIS A 452 -13.25 -8.60 5.54
CA HIS A 452 -13.25 -9.33 6.82
C HIS A 452 -12.82 -8.45 8.01
N LEU A 453 -11.90 -7.49 7.80
CA LEU A 453 -11.40 -6.63 8.86
C LEU A 453 -12.17 -5.31 8.97
N PHE A 454 -12.61 -4.76 7.84
CA PHE A 454 -13.32 -3.47 7.76
C PHE A 454 -14.53 -3.54 6.82
N PRO A 455 -15.55 -4.36 7.13
CA PRO A 455 -16.67 -4.61 6.22
C PRO A 455 -17.45 -3.34 5.81
N ARG A 456 -17.53 -2.35 6.69
CA ARG A 456 -18.13 -1.05 6.34
C ARG A 456 -17.34 -0.30 5.29
N LEU A 457 -16.00 -0.37 5.37
CA LEU A 457 -15.10 0.29 4.43
C LEU A 457 -15.16 -0.40 3.06
N GLU A 458 -15.16 -1.73 3.02
CA GLU A 458 -15.33 -2.51 1.79
C GLU A 458 -16.62 -2.15 1.06
N ARG A 459 -17.75 -2.03 1.77
CA ARG A 459 -19.04 -1.66 1.15
C ARG A 459 -18.99 -0.31 0.43
N THR A 460 -18.13 0.61 0.84
CA THR A 460 -17.97 1.90 0.13
C THR A 460 -17.40 1.73 -1.27
N LEU A 461 -16.57 0.70 -1.50
CA LEU A 461 -16.11 0.32 -2.86
C LEU A 461 -17.27 -0.20 -3.70
N ARG A 462 -18.12 -1.09 -3.13
CA ARG A 462 -19.33 -1.58 -3.81
C ARG A 462 -20.28 -0.44 -4.19
N GLU A 463 -20.51 0.48 -3.26
CA GLU A 463 -21.35 1.65 -3.54
C GLU A 463 -20.74 2.55 -4.63
N THR A 464 -19.43 2.67 -4.69
CA THR A 464 -18.75 3.41 -5.76
C THR A 464 -18.92 2.72 -7.11
N GLU A 465 -18.69 1.41 -7.19
CA GLU A 465 -18.82 0.63 -8.42
C GLU A 465 -20.25 0.70 -8.99
N PHE A 466 -21.26 0.41 -8.17
CA PHE A 466 -22.65 0.28 -8.64
C PHE A 466 -23.43 1.59 -8.69
N LEU A 467 -23.03 2.63 -7.94
CA LEU A 467 -23.77 3.89 -7.88
C LEU A 467 -23.04 5.08 -8.55
N ARG A 468 -21.75 4.95 -8.87
CA ARG A 468 -20.96 6.05 -9.45
C ARG A 468 -20.25 5.64 -10.75
N SER A 469 -19.75 4.41 -10.82
CA SER A 469 -19.02 3.90 -11.99
C SER A 469 -19.92 3.15 -12.97
N GLN A 470 -21.14 2.77 -12.57
CA GLN A 470 -22.13 2.12 -13.42
C GLN A 470 -23.04 3.14 -14.10
N ASP A 471 -23.20 3.00 -15.40
CA ASP A 471 -24.14 3.79 -16.20
C ASP A 471 -25.55 3.19 -16.21
N THR A 472 -26.47 3.80 -16.96
CA THR A 472 -27.87 3.35 -17.07
C THR A 472 -28.06 2.06 -17.86
N ALA A 473 -27.07 1.66 -18.68
CA ALA A 473 -27.07 0.40 -19.42
C ALA A 473 -26.50 -0.77 -18.57
N GLY A 474 -25.95 -0.49 -17.39
CA GLY A 474 -25.31 -1.48 -16.54
C GLY A 474 -23.81 -1.66 -16.80
N HIS A 475 -23.23 -0.94 -17.75
CA HIS A 475 -21.78 -0.91 -17.96
C HIS A 475 -21.08 -0.27 -16.77
N GLN A 476 -20.03 -0.89 -16.25
CA GLN A 476 -19.18 -0.33 -15.19
C GLN A 476 -17.81 0.06 -15.74
N THR A 477 -17.41 1.32 -15.52
CA THR A 477 -16.01 1.67 -15.70
C THR A 477 -15.18 0.92 -14.66
N PHE A 478 -14.12 0.23 -15.07
CA PHE A 478 -13.30 -0.53 -14.11
C PHE A 478 -12.41 0.37 -13.25
N ARG A 479 -12.37 1.68 -13.51
CA ARG A 479 -11.67 2.70 -12.72
C ARG A 479 -12.62 3.80 -12.28
N SER A 480 -12.60 4.15 -11.00
CA SER A 480 -13.41 5.21 -10.41
C SER A 480 -12.70 6.56 -10.43
N ALA A 481 -13.47 7.64 -10.40
CA ALA A 481 -12.96 9.01 -10.30
C ALA A 481 -12.42 9.33 -8.89
N LEU A 482 -11.53 10.32 -8.81
CA LEU A 482 -11.11 10.99 -7.57
C LEU A 482 -11.26 12.51 -7.72
N PRO A 483 -11.96 13.25 -6.88
CA PRO A 483 -12.93 12.76 -5.89
C PRO A 483 -13.97 11.82 -6.52
N ILE A 484 -14.53 10.88 -5.72
CA ILE A 484 -15.48 9.89 -6.22
C ILE A 484 -16.76 10.56 -6.71
N ARG A 485 -17.03 10.43 -8.02
CA ARG A 485 -18.15 11.01 -8.74
C ARG A 485 -18.43 10.15 -9.97
N PRO A 486 -19.57 10.33 -10.67
CA PRO A 486 -19.76 9.73 -11.99
C PRO A 486 -18.65 10.16 -12.95
N ILE A 487 -18.21 9.26 -13.83
CA ILE A 487 -17.20 9.55 -14.84
C ILE A 487 -17.67 9.11 -16.23
N ALA A 488 -17.21 9.82 -17.26
CA ALA A 488 -17.37 9.38 -18.65
C ALA A 488 -16.24 8.40 -19.00
N SER A 489 -16.60 7.24 -19.55
CA SER A 489 -15.66 6.30 -20.13
C SER A 489 -16.28 5.61 -21.33
N THR A 490 -15.48 5.47 -22.39
CA THR A 490 -15.82 4.69 -23.58
C THR A 490 -14.99 3.41 -23.67
N PHE A 491 -14.20 3.13 -22.63
CA PHE A 491 -13.39 1.92 -22.54
C PHE A 491 -14.25 0.71 -22.15
N TYR A 492 -13.82 -0.48 -22.48
CA TYR A 492 -14.49 -1.72 -22.11
C TYR A 492 -14.67 -1.84 -20.60
N ALA A 493 -15.72 -2.51 -20.17
CA ALA A 493 -15.78 -3.03 -18.80
C ALA A 493 -14.80 -4.21 -18.66
N ALA A 494 -14.17 -4.33 -17.51
CA ALA A 494 -13.39 -5.53 -17.21
C ALA A 494 -14.33 -6.65 -16.80
N SER A 495 -14.35 -7.78 -17.54
CA SER A 495 -15.28 -8.87 -17.33
C SER A 495 -15.14 -9.51 -15.95
N ASP A 496 -13.92 -9.86 -15.58
CA ASP A 496 -13.58 -10.39 -14.26
C ASP A 496 -13.79 -9.35 -13.14
N GLY A 497 -13.61 -8.06 -13.43
CA GLY A 497 -13.86 -6.96 -12.51
C GLY A 497 -15.35 -6.78 -12.21
N GLN A 498 -16.18 -6.64 -13.25
CA GLN A 498 -17.63 -6.41 -13.12
C GLN A 498 -18.36 -7.65 -12.56
N LEU A 499 -18.06 -8.84 -13.08
CA LEU A 499 -18.60 -10.10 -12.57
C LEU A 499 -18.11 -10.38 -11.13
N GLY A 500 -16.83 -10.13 -10.85
CA GLY A 500 -16.29 -10.19 -9.49
C GLY A 500 -16.95 -9.20 -8.54
N GLY A 501 -17.29 -8.00 -9.01
CA GLY A 501 -18.09 -7.00 -8.27
C GLY A 501 -19.45 -7.55 -7.82
N ILE A 502 -20.14 -8.25 -8.71
CA ILE A 502 -21.44 -8.91 -8.41
C ILE A 502 -21.26 -10.01 -7.33
N MET A 503 -20.21 -10.84 -7.43
CA MET A 503 -19.92 -11.83 -6.39
C MET A 503 -19.56 -11.17 -5.04
N LYS A 504 -18.78 -10.08 -5.08
CA LYS A 504 -18.42 -9.30 -3.88
C LYS A 504 -19.65 -8.67 -3.21
N MET A 505 -20.68 -8.25 -3.98
CA MET A 505 -21.96 -7.79 -3.40
C MET A 505 -22.61 -8.86 -2.53
N TYR A 506 -22.65 -10.11 -3.00
CA TYR A 506 -23.15 -11.25 -2.23
C TYR A 506 -22.31 -11.50 -0.97
N ARG A 507 -20.98 -11.53 -1.08
CA ARG A 507 -20.04 -11.68 0.03
C ARG A 507 -20.26 -10.60 1.10
N ASP A 508 -20.33 -9.33 0.70
CA ASP A 508 -20.40 -8.20 1.60
C ASP A 508 -21.76 -8.13 2.32
N TRP A 509 -22.83 -8.53 1.64
CA TRP A 509 -24.11 -8.77 2.28
C TRP A 509 -24.04 -9.90 3.34
N ARG A 510 -23.44 -11.04 2.99
CA ARG A 510 -23.30 -12.19 3.91
C ARG A 510 -22.47 -11.85 5.15
N ILE A 511 -21.38 -11.12 4.99
CA ILE A 511 -20.52 -10.67 6.10
C ILE A 511 -21.23 -9.66 6.98
N SER A 512 -21.94 -8.71 6.40
CA SER A 512 -22.58 -7.62 7.16
C SER A 512 -23.94 -8.01 7.77
N GLY A 513 -24.65 -8.96 7.17
CA GLY A 513 -26.05 -9.26 7.50
C GLY A 513 -27.05 -8.15 7.15
N ASP A 514 -26.61 -7.08 6.46
CA ASP A 514 -27.43 -5.91 6.14
C ASP A 514 -28.29 -6.14 4.89
N SER A 515 -29.42 -6.83 5.10
CA SER A 515 -30.35 -7.15 4.01
C SER A 515 -31.07 -5.91 3.45
N GLN A 516 -31.16 -4.80 4.19
CA GLN A 516 -31.74 -3.56 3.68
C GLN A 516 -30.79 -2.90 2.66
N TRP A 517 -29.50 -2.88 2.96
CA TRP A 517 -28.46 -2.42 2.03
C TRP A 517 -28.46 -3.27 0.76
N MET A 518 -28.47 -4.59 0.87
CA MET A 518 -28.51 -5.51 -0.27
C MET A 518 -29.76 -5.28 -1.11
N LYS A 519 -30.95 -5.17 -0.50
CA LYS A 519 -32.22 -4.89 -1.20
C LYS A 519 -32.16 -3.57 -1.99
N LYS A 520 -31.55 -2.53 -1.41
CA LYS A 520 -31.36 -1.23 -2.09
C LYS A 520 -30.45 -1.36 -3.32
N MET A 521 -29.41 -2.18 -3.23
CA MET A 521 -28.41 -2.35 -4.29
C MET A 521 -28.86 -3.34 -5.38
N TYR A 522 -29.76 -4.26 -5.07
CA TYR A 522 -30.14 -5.37 -5.96
C TYR A 522 -30.56 -4.94 -7.38
N PRO A 523 -31.38 -3.89 -7.59
CA PRO A 523 -31.70 -3.41 -8.95
C PRO A 523 -30.48 -3.07 -9.78
N LYS A 524 -29.46 -2.42 -9.17
CA LYS A 524 -28.21 -2.11 -9.85
C LYS A 524 -27.36 -3.34 -10.17
N ILE A 525 -27.42 -4.34 -9.30
CA ILE A 525 -26.76 -5.65 -9.53
C ILE A 525 -27.40 -6.36 -10.72
N VAL A 526 -28.73 -6.33 -10.82
CA VAL A 526 -29.49 -6.90 -11.95
C VAL A 526 -29.16 -6.19 -13.26
N GLU A 527 -29.13 -4.84 -13.27
CA GLU A 527 -28.71 -4.05 -14.44
C GLU A 527 -27.31 -4.49 -14.89
N SER A 528 -26.35 -4.56 -13.97
CA SER A 528 -24.97 -4.98 -14.24
C SER A 528 -24.91 -6.41 -14.81
N MET A 529 -25.65 -7.34 -14.22
CA MET A 529 -25.67 -8.73 -14.71
C MET A 529 -26.28 -8.85 -16.10
N ASN A 530 -27.36 -8.10 -16.38
CA ASN A 530 -27.96 -8.08 -17.70
C ASN A 530 -27.02 -7.51 -18.76
N TYR A 531 -26.29 -6.43 -18.44
CA TYR A 531 -25.23 -5.91 -19.32
C TYR A 531 -24.18 -7.00 -19.63
N CYS A 532 -23.71 -7.74 -18.65
CA CYS A 532 -22.74 -8.81 -18.86
C CYS A 532 -23.29 -9.91 -19.79
N ILE A 533 -24.56 -10.30 -19.63
CA ILE A 533 -25.23 -11.28 -20.50
C ILE A 533 -25.34 -10.74 -21.94
N GLU A 534 -25.88 -9.54 -22.11
CA GLU A 534 -26.15 -8.95 -23.42
C GLU A 534 -24.87 -8.64 -24.21
N THR A 535 -23.78 -8.28 -23.49
CA THR A 535 -22.50 -7.89 -24.08
C THR A 535 -21.61 -9.09 -24.39
N TRP A 536 -21.49 -10.05 -23.49
CA TRP A 536 -20.50 -11.12 -23.61
C TRP A 536 -21.08 -12.51 -23.89
N ASP A 537 -22.38 -12.76 -23.59
CA ASP A 537 -23.11 -14.00 -23.86
C ASP A 537 -24.46 -13.73 -24.54
N PRO A 538 -24.49 -12.97 -25.66
CA PRO A 538 -25.74 -12.55 -26.31
C PRO A 538 -26.56 -13.74 -26.87
N GLU A 539 -25.93 -14.88 -27.11
CA GLU A 539 -26.58 -16.12 -27.58
C GLU A 539 -27.05 -17.00 -26.43
N THR A 540 -26.85 -16.55 -25.18
CA THR A 540 -27.29 -17.28 -23.95
C THR A 540 -26.78 -18.70 -23.86
N THR A 541 -25.49 -18.89 -24.16
CA THR A 541 -24.79 -20.19 -24.10
C THR A 541 -24.36 -20.54 -22.68
N GLY A 542 -24.26 -19.55 -21.80
CA GLY A 542 -23.72 -19.67 -20.44
C GLY A 542 -22.22 -19.45 -20.35
N THR A 543 -21.58 -19.02 -21.47
CA THR A 543 -20.13 -18.70 -21.54
C THR A 543 -19.92 -17.35 -22.18
N LEU A 544 -18.75 -16.72 -21.93
CA LEU A 544 -18.42 -15.46 -22.59
C LEU A 544 -17.84 -15.73 -23.96
N GLU A 545 -18.63 -15.44 -25.00
CA GLU A 545 -18.27 -15.70 -26.40
C GLU A 545 -17.68 -14.47 -27.09
N GLU A 546 -18.25 -13.28 -26.80
CA GLU A 546 -17.79 -12.02 -27.35
C GLU A 546 -16.47 -11.57 -26.68
N PRO A 547 -15.65 -10.72 -27.31
CA PRO A 547 -14.40 -10.24 -26.73
C PRO A 547 -14.64 -9.56 -25.38
N HIS A 548 -13.85 -9.96 -24.39
CA HIS A 548 -13.99 -9.49 -23.01
C HIS A 548 -12.66 -9.16 -22.37
N HIS A 549 -12.55 -7.88 -21.97
CA HIS A 549 -11.37 -7.35 -21.27
C HIS A 549 -11.24 -7.96 -19.87
N ASN A 550 -10.00 -8.21 -19.42
CA ASN A 550 -9.74 -8.88 -18.15
C ASN A 550 -8.41 -8.43 -17.52
N THR A 551 -8.04 -9.03 -16.39
CA THR A 551 -6.85 -8.70 -15.60
C THR A 551 -5.50 -8.83 -16.32
N TYR A 552 -5.46 -9.43 -17.51
CA TYR A 552 -4.27 -9.48 -18.37
C TYR A 552 -4.12 -8.23 -19.27
N ASP A 553 -5.01 -7.25 -19.14
CA ASP A 553 -5.08 -6.03 -19.96
C ASP A 553 -5.23 -6.32 -21.46
N ILE A 554 -5.90 -7.41 -21.78
CA ILE A 554 -6.25 -7.81 -23.15
C ILE A 554 -7.69 -8.32 -23.20
N GLU A 555 -8.26 -8.38 -24.40
CA GLU A 555 -9.52 -9.06 -24.64
C GLU A 555 -9.26 -10.54 -24.94
N PHE A 556 -9.87 -11.45 -24.17
CA PHE A 556 -10.02 -12.82 -24.59
C PHE A 556 -11.18 -12.93 -25.58
N TRP A 557 -10.96 -13.71 -26.64
CA TRP A 557 -11.89 -13.91 -27.74
C TRP A 557 -12.39 -15.36 -27.73
N GLY A 558 -13.69 -15.53 -27.48
CA GLY A 558 -14.31 -16.83 -27.28
C GLY A 558 -14.18 -17.37 -25.85
N PRO A 559 -14.88 -18.45 -25.54
CA PRO A 559 -15.01 -18.97 -24.18
C PRO A 559 -13.69 -19.50 -23.61
N ASP A 560 -13.43 -19.17 -22.36
CA ASP A 560 -12.25 -19.55 -21.59
C ASP A 560 -12.62 -19.95 -20.15
N GLY A 561 -11.70 -20.65 -19.47
CA GLY A 561 -11.95 -21.15 -18.12
C GLY A 561 -12.02 -20.06 -17.06
N MET A 562 -11.15 -19.04 -17.13
CA MET A 562 -11.07 -17.98 -16.12
C MET A 562 -12.33 -17.13 -16.10
N CYS A 563 -12.64 -16.43 -17.20
CA CYS A 563 -13.75 -15.49 -17.26
C CYS A 563 -15.12 -16.20 -17.21
N THR A 564 -15.22 -17.40 -17.79
CA THR A 564 -16.45 -18.23 -17.66
C THR A 564 -16.71 -18.59 -16.20
N SER A 565 -15.70 -18.93 -15.40
CA SER A 565 -15.88 -19.21 -13.98
C SER A 565 -16.33 -17.98 -13.18
N PHE A 566 -15.86 -16.78 -13.51
CA PHE A 566 -16.40 -15.53 -12.96
C PHE A 566 -17.87 -15.32 -13.33
N TYR A 567 -18.23 -15.62 -14.57
CA TYR A 567 -19.62 -15.50 -15.05
C TYR A 567 -20.56 -16.43 -14.27
N LEU A 568 -20.19 -17.69 -14.11
CA LEU A 568 -20.97 -18.67 -13.32
C LEU A 568 -21.12 -18.22 -11.87
N GLY A 569 -20.05 -17.71 -11.26
CA GLY A 569 -20.08 -17.18 -9.91
C GLY A 569 -21.03 -15.99 -9.77
N ALA A 570 -21.00 -15.04 -10.72
CA ALA A 570 -21.89 -13.88 -10.73
C ALA A 570 -23.37 -14.26 -10.95
N LEU A 571 -23.66 -15.18 -11.89
CA LEU A 571 -25.02 -15.73 -12.11
C LEU A 571 -25.58 -16.33 -10.82
N LYS A 572 -24.77 -17.12 -10.11
CA LYS A 572 -25.18 -17.73 -8.84
C LYS A 572 -25.36 -16.69 -7.75
N ALA A 573 -24.47 -15.70 -7.64
CA ALA A 573 -24.56 -14.61 -6.66
C ALA A 573 -25.88 -13.81 -6.82
N VAL A 574 -26.21 -13.42 -8.05
CA VAL A 574 -27.45 -12.70 -8.35
C VAL A 574 -28.67 -13.56 -8.05
N ALA A 575 -28.61 -14.87 -8.38
CA ALA A 575 -29.69 -15.78 -8.11
C ALA A 575 -29.93 -15.98 -6.60
N GLU A 576 -28.87 -16.13 -5.79
CA GLU A 576 -29.03 -16.30 -4.35
C GLU A 576 -29.59 -15.03 -3.67
N MET A 577 -29.16 -13.85 -4.09
CA MET A 577 -29.72 -12.57 -3.60
C MET A 577 -31.18 -12.41 -4.02
N GLY A 578 -31.51 -12.74 -5.28
CA GLY A 578 -32.88 -12.66 -5.80
C GLY A 578 -33.82 -13.65 -5.12
N LYS A 579 -33.44 -14.91 -4.91
CA LYS A 579 -34.22 -15.88 -4.13
C LYS A 579 -34.56 -15.36 -2.73
N PHE A 580 -33.61 -14.76 -2.04
CA PHE A 580 -33.82 -14.14 -0.73
C PHE A 580 -34.89 -13.02 -0.78
N LEU A 581 -34.92 -12.26 -1.88
CA LEU A 581 -35.88 -11.17 -2.09
C LEU A 581 -37.26 -11.65 -2.65
N GLY A 582 -37.37 -12.91 -3.07
CA GLY A 582 -38.56 -13.46 -3.70
C GLY A 582 -38.69 -13.15 -5.19
N GLU A 583 -37.60 -12.82 -5.86
CA GLU A 583 -37.53 -12.49 -7.29
C GLU A 583 -37.47 -13.77 -8.14
N ASP A 584 -37.92 -13.69 -9.40
CA ASP A 584 -37.72 -14.76 -10.38
C ASP A 584 -36.25 -14.75 -10.87
N VAL A 585 -35.55 -15.82 -10.55
CA VAL A 585 -34.12 -16.02 -10.90
C VAL A 585 -33.91 -17.15 -11.89
N SER A 586 -34.96 -17.68 -12.49
CA SER A 586 -34.89 -18.83 -13.40
C SER A 586 -33.97 -18.64 -14.59
N LYS A 587 -33.92 -17.43 -15.14
CA LYS A 587 -32.97 -17.01 -16.21
C LYS A 587 -31.52 -17.25 -15.80
N TYR A 588 -31.13 -16.78 -14.63
CA TYR A 588 -29.73 -16.85 -14.15
C TYR A 588 -29.32 -18.30 -13.83
N LEU A 589 -30.23 -19.07 -13.23
CA LEU A 589 -29.97 -20.47 -12.94
C LEU A 589 -29.86 -21.31 -14.22
N SER A 590 -30.70 -21.04 -15.23
CA SER A 590 -30.61 -21.72 -16.51
C SER A 590 -29.30 -21.47 -17.23
N LEU A 591 -28.80 -20.21 -17.23
CA LEU A 591 -27.50 -19.85 -17.80
C LEU A 591 -26.36 -20.50 -17.02
N TYR A 592 -26.45 -20.51 -15.68
CA TYR A 592 -25.46 -21.17 -14.83
C TYR A 592 -25.32 -22.67 -15.17
N GLU A 593 -26.42 -23.39 -15.28
CA GLU A 593 -26.38 -24.82 -15.61
C GLU A 593 -25.83 -25.11 -17.01
N LYS A 594 -26.18 -24.29 -18.00
CA LYS A 594 -25.63 -24.37 -19.36
C LYS A 594 -24.10 -24.16 -19.35
N GLY A 595 -23.65 -23.06 -18.73
CA GLY A 595 -22.23 -22.70 -18.72
C GLY A 595 -21.39 -23.68 -17.93
N ARG A 596 -21.88 -24.18 -16.80
CA ARG A 596 -21.22 -25.24 -16.04
C ARG A 596 -21.00 -26.49 -16.89
N LYS A 597 -22.00 -26.92 -17.66
CA LYS A 597 -21.86 -28.06 -18.56
C LYS A 597 -20.79 -27.81 -19.61
N VAL A 598 -20.72 -26.61 -20.21
CA VAL A 598 -19.67 -26.27 -21.21
C VAL A 598 -18.30 -26.23 -20.55
N LEU A 599 -18.19 -25.63 -19.35
CA LEU A 599 -16.93 -25.56 -18.60
C LEU A 599 -16.36 -26.97 -18.34
N GLU A 600 -17.20 -27.90 -17.88
CA GLU A 600 -16.81 -29.27 -17.53
C GLU A 600 -16.52 -30.14 -18.77
N SER A 601 -17.35 -30.03 -19.84
CA SER A 601 -17.26 -30.95 -20.97
C SER A 601 -16.45 -30.45 -22.17
N GLU A 602 -16.23 -29.13 -22.28
CA GLU A 602 -15.67 -28.53 -23.46
C GLU A 602 -14.42 -27.67 -23.21
N LEU A 603 -14.34 -27.04 -22.03
CA LEU A 603 -13.20 -26.19 -21.65
C LEU A 603 -12.21 -26.91 -20.74
N TYR A 604 -12.59 -27.99 -20.08
CA TYR A 604 -11.67 -28.83 -19.32
C TYR A 604 -11.12 -29.94 -20.21
N ASP A 605 -9.80 -29.99 -20.40
CA ASP A 605 -9.14 -30.97 -21.26
C ASP A 605 -8.73 -32.27 -20.55
N GLY A 606 -9.05 -32.38 -19.25
CA GLY A 606 -8.66 -33.50 -18.37
C GLY A 606 -7.54 -33.16 -17.40
N GLU A 607 -6.86 -32.03 -17.58
CA GLU A 607 -5.76 -31.56 -16.72
C GLU A 607 -5.97 -30.10 -16.27
N TYR A 608 -6.38 -29.22 -17.17
CA TYR A 608 -6.63 -27.80 -16.90
C TYR A 608 -7.70 -27.20 -17.84
N PHE A 609 -8.12 -25.96 -17.59
CA PHE A 609 -9.07 -25.26 -18.44
C PHE A 609 -8.37 -24.53 -19.58
N ILE A 610 -8.89 -24.74 -20.81
CA ILE A 610 -8.40 -24.14 -22.06
C ILE A 610 -9.28 -22.98 -22.50
N GLN A 611 -8.82 -22.22 -23.49
CA GLN A 611 -9.61 -21.25 -24.24
C GLN A 611 -9.94 -21.82 -25.64
N LYS A 612 -11.21 -21.67 -26.03
CA LYS A 612 -11.64 -21.89 -27.42
C LYS A 612 -11.67 -20.55 -28.16
N ILE A 613 -10.56 -20.22 -28.84
CA ILE A 613 -10.42 -18.96 -29.56
C ILE A 613 -11.49 -18.85 -30.67
N LYS A 614 -12.28 -17.77 -30.63
CA LYS A 614 -13.35 -17.51 -31.60
C LYS A 614 -13.40 -16.01 -31.91
N TRP A 615 -13.17 -15.63 -33.17
CA TRP A 615 -13.27 -14.21 -33.58
C TRP A 615 -14.12 -13.99 -34.84
N GLN A 616 -14.70 -15.05 -35.38
CA GLN A 616 -15.60 -15.00 -36.53
C GLN A 616 -17.03 -15.30 -36.12
N GLY A 617 -17.98 -14.62 -36.75
CA GLY A 617 -19.41 -14.81 -36.45
C GLY A 617 -19.85 -14.24 -35.10
N LEU A 618 -19.10 -13.29 -34.55
CA LEU A 618 -19.44 -12.54 -33.33
C LEU A 618 -20.17 -11.24 -33.71
N LYS A 619 -20.81 -10.60 -32.73
CA LYS A 619 -21.40 -9.25 -32.87
C LYS A 619 -20.33 -8.17 -32.84
N ALA A 620 -19.22 -8.40 -32.12
CA ALA A 620 -18.08 -7.51 -32.08
C ALA A 620 -17.46 -7.33 -33.47
N PRO A 621 -16.88 -6.15 -33.78
CA PRO A 621 -16.09 -5.97 -34.97
C PRO A 621 -14.85 -6.88 -34.95
N ASP A 622 -14.22 -7.05 -36.11
CA ASP A 622 -12.99 -7.86 -36.18
C ASP A 622 -11.89 -7.32 -35.22
N PRO A 623 -10.89 -8.16 -34.86
CA PRO A 623 -9.87 -7.77 -33.87
C PRO A 623 -9.10 -6.50 -34.22
N VAL A 624 -8.92 -6.17 -35.49
CA VAL A 624 -8.24 -4.95 -35.94
C VAL A 624 -9.08 -3.72 -35.64
N ALA A 625 -10.35 -3.76 -36.02
CA ALA A 625 -11.28 -2.65 -35.80
C ALA A 625 -11.56 -2.44 -34.30
N ALA A 626 -11.70 -3.53 -33.56
CA ALA A 626 -11.87 -3.48 -32.10
C ALA A 626 -10.67 -2.80 -31.40
N SER A 627 -9.45 -3.24 -31.69
CA SER A 627 -8.22 -2.69 -31.09
C SER A 627 -7.97 -1.24 -31.49
N SER A 628 -8.19 -0.88 -32.76
CA SER A 628 -7.99 0.50 -33.23
C SER A 628 -8.96 1.48 -32.56
N GLY A 629 -10.22 1.05 -32.29
CA GLY A 629 -11.24 1.89 -31.68
C GLY A 629 -10.99 2.20 -30.20
N VAL A 630 -10.42 1.26 -29.44
CA VAL A 630 -10.27 1.36 -27.98
C VAL A 630 -8.87 1.80 -27.56
N TRP A 631 -7.85 1.19 -28.14
CA TRP A 631 -6.46 1.47 -27.78
C TRP A 631 -5.85 2.64 -28.55
N ASN A 632 -6.58 3.19 -29.52
CA ASN A 632 -6.10 4.23 -30.42
C ASN A 632 -4.76 3.85 -31.11
N VAL A 633 -4.62 2.57 -31.46
CA VAL A 633 -3.46 2.04 -32.13
C VAL A 633 -3.65 2.07 -33.64
N ASP A 634 -2.74 2.71 -34.35
CA ASP A 634 -2.72 2.70 -35.80
C ASP A 634 -1.84 1.53 -36.28
N TYR A 635 -2.47 0.54 -36.91
CA TYR A 635 -1.76 -0.63 -37.44
C TYR A 635 -1.28 -0.37 -38.86
N SER A 636 -0.05 -0.79 -39.18
CA SER A 636 0.43 -0.89 -40.56
C SER A 636 -0.43 -1.86 -41.37
N GLU A 637 -0.43 -1.73 -42.68
CA GLU A 637 -1.20 -2.61 -43.58
C GLU A 637 -0.79 -4.09 -43.39
N GLU A 638 0.50 -4.36 -43.26
CA GLU A 638 1.04 -5.70 -42.96
C GLU A 638 0.51 -6.26 -41.63
N ALA A 639 0.43 -5.46 -40.58
CA ALA A 639 -0.10 -5.89 -39.30
C ALA A 639 -1.61 -6.17 -39.36
N ARG A 640 -2.37 -5.38 -40.13
CA ARG A 640 -3.81 -5.60 -40.39
C ARG A 640 -4.05 -6.91 -41.12
N GLU A 641 -3.31 -7.16 -42.21
CA GLU A 641 -3.40 -8.42 -42.96
C GLU A 641 -3.07 -9.65 -42.08
N LEU A 642 -2.04 -9.52 -41.23
CA LEU A 642 -1.65 -10.59 -40.32
C LEU A 642 -2.76 -10.89 -39.29
N LEU A 643 -3.32 -9.86 -38.66
CA LEU A 643 -4.40 -10.00 -37.67
C LEU A 643 -5.69 -10.55 -38.30
N GLN A 644 -6.03 -10.14 -39.52
CA GLN A 644 -7.16 -10.70 -40.27
C GLN A 644 -6.98 -12.18 -40.62
N LYS A 645 -5.75 -12.59 -40.89
CA LYS A 645 -5.42 -13.97 -41.20
C LYS A 645 -5.34 -14.87 -39.98
N GLU A 646 -4.67 -14.42 -38.92
CA GLU A 646 -4.31 -15.25 -37.77
C GLU A 646 -5.25 -15.04 -36.57
N GLY A 647 -6.10 -14.03 -36.61
CA GLY A 647 -6.98 -13.67 -35.49
C GLY A 647 -6.29 -12.88 -34.36
N PRO A 648 -6.97 -12.67 -33.23
CA PRO A 648 -6.47 -11.87 -32.12
C PRO A 648 -5.21 -12.44 -31.51
N LYS A 649 -4.26 -11.56 -31.14
CA LYS A 649 -3.01 -11.96 -30.48
C LYS A 649 -3.18 -12.14 -28.98
N TYR A 650 -2.17 -12.74 -28.36
CA TYR A 650 -2.08 -12.98 -26.91
C TYR A 650 -3.19 -13.87 -26.33
N GLN A 651 -3.81 -14.68 -27.19
CA GLN A 651 -4.75 -15.72 -26.75
C GLN A 651 -3.98 -16.97 -26.29
N TYR A 652 -4.38 -17.57 -25.16
CA TYR A 652 -3.64 -18.74 -24.65
C TYR A 652 -4.08 -20.08 -25.27
N GLY A 653 -5.27 -20.17 -25.86
CA GLY A 653 -5.75 -21.33 -26.56
C GLY A 653 -5.70 -22.61 -25.73
N LYS A 654 -4.91 -23.61 -26.15
CA LYS A 654 -4.71 -24.87 -25.42
C LYS A 654 -3.60 -24.81 -24.35
N GLY A 655 -3.08 -23.62 -24.06
CA GLY A 655 -2.12 -23.43 -22.96
C GLY A 655 -2.77 -23.47 -21.59
N CYS A 656 -1.98 -23.80 -20.56
CA CYS A 656 -2.43 -23.68 -19.17
C CYS A 656 -2.27 -22.22 -18.71
N LEU A 657 -3.40 -21.54 -18.45
CA LEU A 657 -3.39 -20.20 -17.85
C LEU A 657 -3.17 -20.32 -16.35
N SER A 658 -2.23 -19.55 -15.77
CA SER A 658 -1.95 -19.56 -14.33
C SER A 658 -3.17 -19.22 -13.47
N ASP A 659 -4.01 -18.33 -13.98
CA ASP A 659 -5.23 -17.86 -13.30
C ASP A 659 -6.52 -18.56 -13.81
N GLY A 660 -6.38 -19.69 -14.50
CA GLY A 660 -7.49 -20.42 -15.13
C GLY A 660 -8.66 -20.79 -14.20
N VAL A 661 -8.41 -20.80 -12.88
CA VAL A 661 -9.42 -21.09 -11.84
C VAL A 661 -9.71 -19.87 -10.93
N LEU A 662 -9.29 -18.67 -11.32
CA LEU A 662 -9.44 -17.47 -10.50
C LEU A 662 -10.90 -17.17 -10.13
N GLY A 663 -11.84 -17.34 -11.08
CA GLY A 663 -13.26 -17.15 -10.81
C GLY A 663 -13.82 -18.15 -9.81
N VAL A 664 -13.38 -19.41 -9.85
CA VAL A 664 -13.75 -20.44 -8.84
C VAL A 664 -13.23 -20.03 -7.46
N TRP A 665 -11.93 -19.63 -7.37
CA TRP A 665 -11.36 -19.14 -6.12
C TRP A 665 -12.15 -17.95 -5.56
N MET A 666 -12.52 -17.00 -6.42
CA MET A 666 -13.30 -15.82 -6.02
C MET A 666 -14.71 -16.23 -5.51
N ALA A 667 -15.35 -17.17 -6.17
CA ALA A 667 -16.65 -17.68 -5.77
C ALA A 667 -16.59 -18.36 -4.40
N GLU A 668 -15.60 -19.22 -4.16
CA GLU A 668 -15.38 -19.87 -2.87
C GLU A 668 -15.14 -18.82 -1.76
N MET A 669 -14.32 -17.80 -2.01
CA MET A 669 -14.10 -16.69 -1.08
C MET A 669 -15.38 -15.91 -0.78
N CYS A 670 -16.31 -15.84 -1.72
CA CYS A 670 -17.64 -15.23 -1.52
C CYS A 670 -18.64 -16.16 -0.85
N GLY A 671 -18.30 -17.44 -0.64
CA GLY A 671 -19.19 -18.47 -0.07
C GLY A 671 -20.19 -19.03 -1.07
N LEU A 672 -19.88 -18.94 -2.37
CA LEU A 672 -20.61 -19.57 -3.47
C LEU A 672 -19.95 -20.91 -3.81
N LYS A 673 -20.66 -22.00 -3.64
CA LYS A 673 -20.14 -23.35 -3.89
C LYS A 673 -20.58 -23.88 -5.25
N ASP A 674 -19.93 -24.94 -5.70
CA ASP A 674 -20.29 -25.70 -6.93
C ASP A 674 -20.23 -24.83 -8.20
N ILE A 675 -19.16 -24.07 -8.37
CA ILE A 675 -18.89 -23.32 -9.61
C ILE A 675 -18.04 -24.18 -10.54
#